data_a63826a0748c034a63d63a2b1aec93c3
#
_entry.id   a63826a0748c034a63d63a2b1aec93c3
#
_cell.length_a   1.000
_cell.length_b   1.000
_cell.length_c   1.000
_cell.angle_alpha   90.00
_cell.angle_beta   90.00
_cell.angle_gamma   90.00
#
_symmetry.space_group_name_H-M   'P 1'
#
loop_
_entity.id
_entity.type
_entity.pdbx_description
1 polymer ?
#
loop_
_entity_poly.entity_id
_entity_poly.type
_entity_poly.pdbx_seq_one_letter_code
_entity_poly.pdbx_strand_id
1 'polypeptide(L)'
;MNMTQIHNIGTELDWVVLIIYMVAMLLFGTYFAKYNKDTNDFFFGGRRFTWWIIAMSIVATGISSHSFVKYSAMGFKYGFSSSMSYMNDWFFVPFFLFGWLPIIVYSKIRSIPEYFERRFSPSARFFVTILQLMYLIGYVGIGFLTMGKAIMPLMPEHLTVFGFQIHITLMGLIWVTAIVVGSYITFGGQTAVIFTDLVQGAMLLFAGLMVFIVGVAYVGGWHSFWNLLPASWKLPFAGFNSPAEFNSVGTFWEDAIAGSVGFLFMNMGLIMRFMATKNVHEGRKAATVNILFMLPISAIVVGGGGWVAKAISVLNPNLIPKNVNPDSIFVLVSNIITGPGVFGFVIAAIAAALMSTVSTLLNATAAIWVNDVDKPVRVWLKKIKRDDPSDEKRAMMVARVSTAAFTVLGVLAVYAFSSYPTVYQAHAFFHATLTPPLMIAIFFGAFWKKFTPAGLISTVVGGVALMLLGFRFPLELIQPIAHGTPYDPIHPFTYMAALYNLIVCTGVAVIVTLLQKQLKHIASRIKKIPNHNVIMYSMVVFIVAVFIIDILDIFFKINISPLAGLVTLTIFMTICVALVTTFYVKYDAEAQTTGLTVWSIHKAKEWFKGSKLNEREGENVKVHYKIVDGDEDVINFSQKDMHKMAAEPGDLVYITDTRKWLGGLKSCHSVFGKPHKEDGIVYFRNLHLGKGLFVEGRLLEAEKEM
;
A
#
# COMPACT_ATOMS: atom_id res chain seq x y z
N MET A 1 29.23 17.91 6.07
CA MET A 1 30.01 16.82 6.68
C MET A 1 30.14 15.73 5.61
N ASN A 2 31.39 15.42 5.18
CA ASN A 2 31.57 14.33 4.23
C ASN A 2 31.23 13.00 4.93
N MET A 3 30.17 12.34 4.48
CA MET A 3 29.77 11.03 4.99
C MET A 3 30.64 9.96 4.33
N THR A 4 31.16 9.03 5.13
CA THR A 4 31.97 7.92 4.62
C THR A 4 31.05 6.95 3.87
N GLN A 5 31.28 6.78 2.58
CA GLN A 5 30.67 5.71 1.79
C GLN A 5 31.49 4.43 1.98
N ILE A 6 30.78 3.34 2.23
CA ILE A 6 31.38 2.03 2.41
C ILE A 6 31.23 1.30 1.07
N HIS A 7 32.32 0.73 0.59
CA HIS A 7 32.37 0.00 -0.67
C HIS A 7 32.98 -1.39 -0.46
N ASN A 8 32.63 -2.30 -1.36
CA ASN A 8 33.20 -3.64 -1.46
C ASN A 8 33.03 -4.50 -0.19
N ILE A 9 31.83 -4.46 0.40
CA ILE A 9 31.46 -5.37 1.50
C ILE A 9 30.74 -6.59 0.94
N GLY A 10 30.91 -7.72 1.64
CA GLY A 10 30.38 -9.03 1.20
C GLY A 10 31.40 -9.87 0.44
N THR A 11 31.00 -11.03 0.00
CA THR A 11 31.81 -12.05 -0.66
C THR A 11 31.25 -12.45 -2.01
N GLU A 12 31.99 -13.23 -2.81
CA GLU A 12 31.50 -13.79 -4.07
C GLU A 12 30.25 -14.65 -3.89
N LEU A 13 30.16 -15.37 -2.77
CA LEU A 13 29.00 -16.19 -2.45
C LEU A 13 27.73 -15.37 -2.28
N ASP A 14 27.85 -14.15 -1.71
CA ASP A 14 26.72 -13.25 -1.52
C ASP A 14 26.17 -12.78 -2.87
N TRP A 15 27.06 -12.53 -3.85
CA TRP A 15 26.67 -12.23 -5.23
C TRP A 15 25.95 -13.39 -5.91
N VAL A 16 26.45 -14.61 -5.73
CA VAL A 16 25.83 -15.82 -6.29
C VAL A 16 24.40 -15.95 -5.76
N VAL A 17 24.19 -15.78 -4.45
CA VAL A 17 22.86 -15.81 -3.82
C VAL A 17 21.94 -14.75 -4.40
N LEU A 18 22.41 -13.51 -4.53
CA LEU A 18 21.62 -12.40 -5.11
C LEU A 18 21.24 -12.69 -6.57
N ILE A 19 22.18 -13.15 -7.39
CA ILE A 19 21.92 -13.44 -8.81
C ILE A 19 20.94 -14.61 -8.95
N ILE A 20 21.10 -15.68 -8.17
CA ILE A 20 20.16 -16.82 -8.17
C ILE A 20 18.76 -16.33 -7.80
N TYR A 21 18.65 -15.48 -6.77
CA TYR A 21 17.37 -14.89 -6.40
C TYR A 21 16.75 -14.10 -7.56
N MET A 22 17.51 -13.19 -8.18
CA MET A 22 17.01 -12.34 -9.29
C MET A 22 16.52 -13.18 -10.48
N VAL A 23 17.27 -14.20 -10.86
CA VAL A 23 16.91 -15.13 -11.95
C VAL A 23 15.67 -15.96 -11.57
N ALA A 24 15.65 -16.51 -10.36
CA ALA A 24 14.52 -17.30 -9.88
C ALA A 24 13.21 -16.48 -9.88
N MET A 25 13.27 -15.23 -9.42
CA MET A 25 12.10 -14.34 -9.40
C MET A 25 11.65 -13.93 -10.80
N LEU A 26 12.58 -13.71 -11.73
CA LEU A 26 12.25 -13.42 -13.12
C LEU A 26 11.49 -14.63 -13.75
N LEU A 27 11.99 -15.85 -13.56
CA LEU A 27 11.36 -17.06 -14.08
C LEU A 27 10.01 -17.33 -13.40
N PHE A 28 9.95 -17.17 -12.08
CA PHE A 28 8.72 -17.36 -11.30
C PHE A 28 7.64 -16.35 -11.68
N GLY A 29 7.99 -15.06 -11.80
CA GLY A 29 7.04 -14.02 -12.23
C GLY A 29 6.52 -14.24 -13.64
N THR A 30 7.39 -14.58 -14.60
CA THR A 30 6.99 -14.84 -15.98
C THR A 30 6.13 -16.09 -16.14
N TYR A 31 6.30 -17.12 -15.27
CA TYR A 31 5.44 -18.30 -15.26
C TYR A 31 3.94 -17.96 -15.11
N PHE A 32 3.60 -16.90 -14.35
CA PHE A 32 2.22 -16.48 -14.15
C PHE A 32 1.63 -15.67 -15.31
N ALA A 33 2.43 -15.28 -16.31
CA ALA A 33 1.93 -14.60 -17.50
C ALA A 33 0.81 -15.37 -18.23
N LYS A 34 0.82 -16.71 -18.14
CA LYS A 34 -0.20 -17.59 -18.71
C LYS A 34 -1.61 -17.43 -18.10
N TYR A 35 -1.70 -16.80 -16.92
CA TYR A 35 -2.99 -16.55 -16.25
C TYR A 35 -3.63 -15.21 -16.64
N ASN A 36 -2.92 -14.36 -17.37
CA ASN A 36 -3.40 -13.06 -17.83
C ASN A 36 -4.09 -13.19 -19.18
N LYS A 37 -5.40 -13.31 -19.19
CA LYS A 37 -6.22 -13.48 -20.42
C LYS A 37 -6.80 -12.17 -20.91
N ASP A 38 -7.18 -11.31 -19.98
CA ASP A 38 -7.79 -10.01 -20.21
C ASP A 38 -7.22 -8.92 -19.29
N THR A 39 -7.68 -7.70 -19.44
CA THR A 39 -7.24 -6.58 -18.59
C THR A 39 -7.69 -6.73 -17.14
N ASN A 40 -8.77 -7.45 -16.84
CA ASN A 40 -9.20 -7.73 -15.47
C ASN A 40 -8.25 -8.72 -14.78
N ASP A 41 -7.83 -9.77 -15.48
CA ASP A 41 -6.79 -10.68 -14.97
C ASP A 41 -5.45 -9.96 -14.79
N PHE A 42 -5.07 -9.13 -15.77
CA PHE A 42 -3.79 -8.43 -15.77
C PHE A 42 -3.68 -7.40 -14.65
N PHE A 43 -4.71 -6.59 -14.41
CA PHE A 43 -4.67 -5.52 -13.40
C PHE A 43 -5.22 -5.92 -12.04
N PHE A 44 -6.19 -6.84 -11.97
CA PHE A 44 -6.89 -7.17 -10.74
C PHE A 44 -6.83 -8.66 -10.38
N GLY A 45 -6.04 -9.45 -11.13
CA GLY A 45 -5.89 -10.87 -10.88
C GLY A 45 -7.21 -11.67 -10.93
N GLY A 46 -8.21 -11.18 -11.69
CA GLY A 46 -9.53 -11.79 -11.79
C GLY A 46 -10.41 -11.63 -10.54
N ARG A 47 -10.01 -10.85 -9.55
CA ARG A 47 -10.76 -10.58 -8.29
C ARG A 47 -11.15 -11.86 -7.54
N ARG A 48 -10.20 -12.81 -7.38
CA ARG A 48 -10.48 -14.19 -6.93
C ARG A 48 -9.72 -14.61 -5.68
N PHE A 49 -8.80 -13.77 -5.17
CA PHE A 49 -7.85 -14.18 -4.13
C PHE A 49 -8.43 -14.13 -2.72
N THR A 50 -7.91 -15.02 -1.85
CA THR A 50 -8.25 -15.12 -0.44
C THR A 50 -7.35 -14.23 0.42
N TRP A 51 -7.80 -13.95 1.65
CA TRP A 51 -7.20 -12.99 2.58
C TRP A 51 -5.71 -13.23 2.86
N TRP A 52 -5.27 -14.48 3.04
CA TRP A 52 -3.91 -14.78 3.51
C TRP A 52 -2.85 -14.44 2.45
N ILE A 53 -3.10 -14.73 1.18
CA ILE A 53 -2.17 -14.39 0.11
C ILE A 53 -2.16 -12.88 -0.14
N ILE A 54 -3.30 -12.24 0.00
CA ILE A 54 -3.40 -10.77 -0.09
C ILE A 54 -2.72 -10.10 1.10
N ALA A 55 -2.86 -10.62 2.33
CA ALA A 55 -2.16 -10.09 3.50
C ALA A 55 -0.64 -10.12 3.30
N MET A 56 -0.08 -11.22 2.81
CA MET A 56 1.35 -11.31 2.51
C MET A 56 1.78 -10.38 1.37
N SER A 57 0.95 -10.23 0.34
CA SER A 57 1.22 -9.27 -0.74
C SER A 57 1.18 -7.82 -0.23
N ILE A 58 0.29 -7.49 0.71
CA ILE A 58 0.25 -6.16 1.35
C ILE A 58 1.52 -5.93 2.19
N VAL A 59 1.99 -6.93 2.94
CA VAL A 59 3.25 -6.85 3.69
C VAL A 59 4.42 -6.57 2.76
N ALA A 60 4.56 -7.35 1.69
CA ALA A 60 5.64 -7.18 0.72
C ALA A 60 5.60 -5.81 0.01
N THR A 61 4.38 -5.29 -0.23
CA THR A 61 4.19 -3.96 -0.84
C THR A 61 4.44 -2.83 0.16
N GLY A 62 4.04 -3.00 1.42
CA GLY A 62 4.15 -1.99 2.48
C GLY A 62 5.56 -1.90 3.07
N ILE A 63 6.31 -3.01 3.13
CA ILE A 63 7.72 -3.01 3.53
C ILE A 63 8.57 -2.98 2.27
N SER A 64 8.96 -1.80 1.82
CA SER A 64 9.81 -1.63 0.67
C SER A 64 11.30 -1.51 1.08
N SER A 65 12.19 -1.47 0.09
CA SER A 65 13.62 -1.25 0.34
C SER A 65 13.86 0.08 1.09
N HIS A 66 13.07 1.12 0.80
CA HIS A 66 13.18 2.39 1.52
C HIS A 66 12.86 2.23 3.01
N SER A 67 12.00 1.28 3.39
CA SER A 67 11.70 1.01 4.78
C SER A 67 12.91 0.46 5.54
N PHE A 68 13.63 -0.50 4.97
CA PHE A 68 14.86 -1.02 5.55
C PHE A 68 15.93 0.05 5.70
N VAL A 69 16.14 0.87 4.68
CA VAL A 69 17.16 1.92 4.67
C VAL A 69 16.77 3.05 5.63
N LYS A 70 15.60 3.65 5.45
CA LYS A 70 15.21 4.85 6.20
C LYS A 70 14.96 4.58 7.68
N TYR A 71 14.26 3.48 8.02
CA TYR A 71 13.92 3.22 9.43
C TYR A 71 15.09 2.61 10.22
N SER A 72 16.00 1.88 9.57
CA SER A 72 17.27 1.53 10.22
C SER A 72 18.16 2.75 10.45
N ALA A 73 18.21 3.69 9.50
CA ALA A 73 18.92 4.95 9.69
C ALA A 73 18.36 5.74 10.88
N MET A 74 17.02 5.86 10.96
CA MET A 74 16.36 6.54 12.08
C MET A 74 16.47 5.74 13.39
N GLY A 75 16.43 4.41 13.34
CA GLY A 75 16.66 3.53 14.49
C GLY A 75 18.07 3.67 15.06
N PHE A 76 19.07 3.84 14.21
CA PHE A 76 20.44 4.10 14.62
C PHE A 76 20.61 5.48 15.27
N LYS A 77 19.95 6.52 14.75
CA LYS A 77 20.02 7.89 15.26
C LYS A 77 19.14 8.14 16.48
N TYR A 78 17.93 7.57 16.53
CA TYR A 78 16.86 7.95 17.47
C TYR A 78 16.20 6.76 18.20
N GLY A 79 16.67 5.53 17.98
CA GLY A 79 16.23 4.35 18.69
C GLY A 79 14.81 3.90 18.34
N PHE A 80 14.06 3.43 19.36
CA PHE A 80 12.71 2.85 19.16
C PHE A 80 11.67 3.83 18.64
N SER A 81 11.90 5.13 18.71
CA SER A 81 11.01 6.13 18.10
C SER A 81 10.84 5.94 16.58
N SER A 82 11.81 5.29 15.92
CA SER A 82 11.70 4.94 14.50
C SER A 82 10.57 3.95 14.18
N SER A 83 10.11 3.18 15.18
CA SER A 83 9.01 2.23 15.02
C SER A 83 7.64 2.91 14.90
N MET A 84 7.54 4.15 15.36
CA MET A 84 6.27 4.89 15.41
C MET A 84 5.64 5.07 14.03
N SER A 85 6.44 5.17 12.98
CA SER A 85 5.96 5.28 11.62
C SER A 85 5.10 4.09 11.16
N TYR A 86 5.31 2.89 11.74
CA TYR A 86 4.50 1.70 11.48
C TYR A 86 3.35 1.51 12.48
N MET A 87 3.35 2.26 13.59
CA MET A 87 2.38 2.09 14.66
C MET A 87 1.29 3.17 14.66
N ASN A 88 1.42 4.18 13.83
CA ASN A 88 0.53 5.35 13.82
C ASN A 88 -0.76 5.15 12.99
N ASP A 89 -0.86 4.09 12.18
CA ASP A 89 -1.99 3.87 11.25
C ASP A 89 -3.27 3.36 11.91
N TRP A 90 -3.16 2.81 13.10
CA TRP A 90 -4.20 2.00 13.73
C TRP A 90 -5.54 2.71 13.89
N PHE A 91 -5.54 4.00 14.14
CA PHE A 91 -6.78 4.74 14.35
C PHE A 91 -7.57 5.01 13.04
N PHE A 92 -6.93 4.94 11.85
CA PHE A 92 -7.61 5.06 10.57
C PHE A 92 -8.21 3.75 10.05
N VAL A 93 -7.86 2.63 10.68
CA VAL A 93 -8.30 1.29 10.25
C VAL A 93 -9.81 1.16 10.15
N PRO A 94 -10.62 1.62 11.11
CA PRO A 94 -12.08 1.54 10.98
C PRO A 94 -12.62 2.27 9.76
N PHE A 95 -12.05 3.44 9.43
CA PHE A 95 -12.46 4.22 8.25
C PHE A 95 -12.14 3.49 6.95
N PHE A 96 -11.02 2.79 6.91
CA PHE A 96 -10.66 1.97 5.77
C PHE A 96 -11.57 0.74 5.67
N LEU A 97 -11.67 -0.06 6.73
CA LEU A 97 -12.38 -1.35 6.73
C LEU A 97 -13.88 -1.22 6.45
N PHE A 98 -14.52 -0.20 7.04
CA PHE A 98 -15.97 -0.03 6.99
C PHE A 98 -16.42 1.11 6.06
N GLY A 99 -15.50 1.95 5.62
CA GLY A 99 -15.77 3.05 4.71
C GLY A 99 -15.23 2.83 3.31
N TRP A 100 -13.91 2.95 3.13
CA TRP A 100 -13.29 2.99 1.81
C TRP A 100 -13.22 1.63 1.13
N LEU A 101 -12.82 0.59 1.84
CA LEU A 101 -12.71 -0.77 1.29
C LEU A 101 -14.02 -1.30 0.67
N PRO A 102 -15.19 -1.21 1.35
CA PRO A 102 -16.45 -1.56 0.71
C PRO A 102 -16.77 -0.79 -0.57
N ILE A 103 -16.49 0.53 -0.58
CA ILE A 103 -16.70 1.34 -1.78
C ILE A 103 -15.87 0.80 -2.94
N ILE A 104 -14.58 0.52 -2.72
CA ILE A 104 -13.66 0.02 -3.74
C ILE A 104 -14.11 -1.33 -4.29
N VAL A 105 -14.40 -2.29 -3.39
CA VAL A 105 -14.67 -3.67 -3.80
C VAL A 105 -16.05 -3.81 -4.45
N TYR A 106 -17.10 -3.21 -3.89
CA TYR A 106 -18.45 -3.33 -4.43
C TYR A 106 -18.68 -2.50 -5.70
N SER A 107 -18.05 -1.32 -5.81
CA SER A 107 -18.21 -0.49 -7.02
C SER A 107 -17.50 -1.08 -8.24
N LYS A 108 -16.61 -2.07 -8.04
CA LYS A 108 -15.80 -2.66 -9.11
C LYS A 108 -15.11 -1.60 -9.98
N ILE A 109 -14.72 -0.49 -9.36
CA ILE A 109 -13.93 0.55 -10.04
C ILE A 109 -12.63 -0.06 -10.56
N ARG A 110 -12.08 0.52 -11.61
CA ARG A 110 -10.78 0.13 -12.20
C ARG A 110 -9.65 1.02 -11.71
N SER A 111 -10.01 2.19 -11.14
CA SER A 111 -9.06 3.17 -10.62
C SER A 111 -9.71 4.12 -9.62
N ILE A 112 -8.89 4.77 -8.79
CA ILE A 112 -9.37 5.85 -7.91
C ILE A 112 -9.92 7.04 -8.74
N PRO A 113 -9.29 7.50 -9.85
CA PRO A 113 -9.87 8.52 -10.71
C PRO A 113 -11.26 8.16 -11.26
N GLU A 114 -11.51 6.88 -11.60
CA GLU A 114 -12.84 6.43 -12.03
C GLU A 114 -13.90 6.58 -10.93
N TYR A 115 -13.54 6.36 -9.65
CA TYR A 115 -14.45 6.65 -8.54
C TYR A 115 -14.88 8.12 -8.55
N PHE A 116 -13.96 9.03 -8.76
CA PHE A 116 -14.26 10.47 -8.79
C PHE A 116 -15.10 10.87 -10.00
N GLU A 117 -14.92 10.22 -11.15
CA GLU A 117 -15.81 10.42 -12.29
C GLU A 117 -17.25 9.99 -11.97
N ARG A 118 -17.40 8.77 -11.42
CA ARG A 118 -18.73 8.23 -11.09
C ARG A 118 -19.44 9.06 -10.02
N ARG A 119 -18.67 9.58 -9.07
CA ARG A 119 -19.22 10.39 -7.98
C ARG A 119 -19.48 11.85 -8.39
N PHE A 120 -18.61 12.44 -9.16
CA PHE A 120 -18.64 13.89 -9.46
C PHE A 120 -18.76 14.17 -10.96
N SER A 121 -17.64 14.08 -11.70
CA SER A 121 -17.61 14.46 -13.12
C SER A 121 -16.35 13.95 -13.83
N PRO A 122 -16.35 13.91 -15.18
CA PRO A 122 -15.16 13.62 -15.97
C PRO A 122 -13.99 14.59 -15.69
N SER A 123 -14.27 15.86 -15.40
CA SER A 123 -13.22 16.84 -15.05
C SER A 123 -12.56 16.49 -13.72
N ALA A 124 -13.32 16.00 -12.73
CA ALA A 124 -12.76 15.50 -11.47
C ALA A 124 -11.79 14.34 -11.73
N ARG A 125 -12.18 13.38 -12.57
CA ARG A 125 -11.30 12.28 -12.99
C ARG A 125 -9.98 12.79 -13.58
N PHE A 126 -10.05 13.76 -14.51
CA PHE A 126 -8.86 14.30 -15.19
C PHE A 126 -7.82 14.86 -14.19
N PHE A 127 -8.22 15.76 -13.28
CA PHE A 127 -7.29 16.36 -12.33
C PHE A 127 -6.74 15.34 -11.32
N VAL A 128 -7.58 14.42 -10.85
CA VAL A 128 -7.14 13.34 -9.96
C VAL A 128 -6.18 12.40 -10.67
N THR A 129 -6.40 12.09 -11.97
CA THR A 129 -5.48 11.25 -12.75
C THR A 129 -4.08 11.84 -12.81
N ILE A 130 -3.95 13.14 -13.08
CA ILE A 130 -2.65 13.82 -13.13
C ILE A 130 -1.92 13.67 -11.80
N LEU A 131 -2.59 14.04 -10.70
CA LEU A 131 -1.98 13.99 -9.37
C LEU A 131 -1.61 12.55 -8.95
N GLN A 132 -2.46 11.59 -9.28
CA GLN A 132 -2.22 10.16 -9.00
C GLN A 132 -1.02 9.62 -9.78
N LEU A 133 -0.88 9.99 -11.06
CA LEU A 133 0.28 9.59 -11.87
C LEU A 133 1.57 10.22 -11.34
N MET A 134 1.55 11.51 -10.97
CA MET A 134 2.71 12.17 -10.36
C MET A 134 3.12 11.46 -9.05
N TYR A 135 2.15 11.11 -8.21
CA TYR A 135 2.39 10.36 -6.98
C TYR A 135 3.05 8.99 -7.26
N LEU A 136 2.49 8.20 -8.17
CA LEU A 136 3.00 6.86 -8.45
C LEU A 136 4.40 6.89 -9.09
N ILE A 137 4.65 7.80 -10.03
CA ILE A 137 5.96 7.95 -10.68
C ILE A 137 7.02 8.40 -9.67
N GLY A 138 6.68 9.38 -8.82
CA GLY A 138 7.59 9.84 -7.77
C GLY A 138 7.95 8.74 -6.78
N TYR A 139 6.97 7.93 -6.38
CA TYR A 139 7.17 6.81 -5.47
C TYR A 139 8.05 5.70 -6.09
N VAL A 140 7.89 5.42 -7.38
CA VAL A 140 8.80 4.53 -8.15
C VAL A 140 10.22 5.08 -8.13
N GLY A 141 10.40 6.39 -8.31
CA GLY A 141 11.71 7.06 -8.27
C GLY A 141 12.40 6.91 -6.91
N ILE A 142 11.67 7.13 -5.81
CA ILE A 142 12.19 6.90 -4.45
C ILE A 142 12.58 5.43 -4.25
N GLY A 143 11.79 4.49 -4.76
CA GLY A 143 12.10 3.07 -4.72
C GLY A 143 13.44 2.76 -5.40
N PHE A 144 13.64 3.24 -6.61
CA PHE A 144 14.90 3.05 -7.36
C PHE A 144 16.10 3.72 -6.67
N LEU A 145 15.93 4.95 -6.18
CA LEU A 145 16.99 5.63 -5.42
C LEU A 145 17.43 4.80 -4.21
N THR A 146 16.47 4.28 -3.47
CA THR A 146 16.74 3.50 -2.26
C THR A 146 17.46 2.21 -2.56
N MET A 147 17.05 1.51 -3.62
CA MET A 147 17.74 0.29 -4.03
C MET A 147 19.17 0.56 -4.47
N GLY A 148 19.38 1.63 -5.24
CA GLY A 148 20.73 2.04 -5.61
C GLY A 148 21.61 2.28 -4.39
N LYS A 149 21.09 3.04 -3.40
CA LYS A 149 21.81 3.29 -2.13
C LYS A 149 22.03 2.02 -1.30
N ALA A 150 21.11 1.04 -1.33
CA ALA A 150 21.23 -0.22 -0.59
C ALA A 150 22.27 -1.17 -1.22
N ILE A 151 22.38 -1.20 -2.55
CA ILE A 151 23.32 -2.09 -3.26
C ILE A 151 24.70 -1.42 -3.42
N MET A 152 24.78 -0.11 -3.48
CA MET A 152 26.02 0.62 -3.72
C MET A 152 27.17 0.19 -2.79
N PRO A 153 26.96 -0.08 -1.48
CA PRO A 153 28.03 -0.53 -0.60
C PRO A 153 28.67 -1.88 -0.99
N LEU A 154 27.95 -2.73 -1.72
CA LEU A 154 28.47 -4.02 -2.20
C LEU A 154 29.34 -3.85 -3.44
N MET A 155 29.22 -2.73 -4.14
CA MET A 155 29.89 -2.52 -5.43
C MET A 155 31.34 -2.15 -5.25
N PRO A 156 32.28 -2.74 -6.03
CA PRO A 156 33.60 -2.17 -6.19
C PRO A 156 33.51 -0.81 -6.93
N GLU A 157 34.44 0.09 -6.70
CA GLU A 157 34.46 1.37 -7.42
C GLU A 157 34.61 1.18 -8.94
N HIS A 158 35.39 0.15 -9.35
CA HIS A 158 35.62 -0.21 -10.73
C HIS A 158 35.36 -1.71 -10.96
N LEU A 159 34.56 -2.02 -11.95
CA LEU A 159 34.33 -3.38 -12.42
C LEU A 159 35.08 -3.59 -13.74
N THR A 160 35.92 -4.59 -13.82
CA THR A 160 36.58 -4.97 -15.07
C THR A 160 35.76 -6.02 -15.81
N VAL A 161 35.18 -5.65 -16.94
CA VAL A 161 34.38 -6.56 -17.79
C VAL A 161 35.02 -6.64 -19.17
N PHE A 162 35.41 -7.82 -19.61
CA PHE A 162 36.11 -8.02 -20.89
C PHE A 162 37.31 -7.11 -21.14
N GLY A 163 38.06 -6.76 -20.08
CA GLY A 163 39.22 -5.87 -20.16
C GLY A 163 38.92 -4.38 -20.11
N PHE A 164 37.64 -3.98 -20.08
CA PHE A 164 37.23 -2.58 -19.89
C PHE A 164 36.96 -2.30 -18.42
N GLN A 165 37.53 -1.22 -17.89
CA GLN A 165 37.21 -0.74 -16.56
C GLN A 165 35.94 0.12 -16.61
N ILE A 166 34.89 -0.36 -15.97
CA ILE A 166 33.61 0.36 -15.85
C ILE A 166 33.57 0.96 -14.45
N HIS A 167 33.48 2.29 -14.38
CA HIS A 167 33.23 2.97 -13.12
C HIS A 167 31.76 2.80 -12.72
N ILE A 168 31.51 2.19 -11.54
CA ILE A 168 30.15 1.94 -11.07
C ILE A 168 29.60 3.22 -10.44
N THR A 169 28.55 3.74 -11.04
CA THR A 169 27.83 4.90 -10.52
C THR A 169 26.49 4.47 -9.94
N LEU A 170 25.98 5.26 -8.98
CA LEU A 170 24.64 5.06 -8.41
C LEU A 170 23.57 4.99 -9.52
N MET A 171 23.64 5.89 -10.51
CA MET A 171 22.67 5.89 -11.63
C MET A 171 22.80 4.69 -12.54
N GLY A 172 24.03 4.21 -12.80
CA GLY A 172 24.25 2.97 -13.58
C GLY A 172 23.59 1.77 -12.90
N LEU A 173 23.76 1.64 -11.59
CA LEU A 173 23.15 0.60 -10.78
C LEU A 173 21.62 0.68 -10.78
N ILE A 174 21.08 1.89 -10.67
CA ILE A 174 19.64 2.14 -10.74
C ILE A 174 19.07 1.71 -12.11
N TRP A 175 19.76 2.03 -13.23
CA TRP A 175 19.33 1.60 -14.55
C TRP A 175 19.30 0.08 -14.70
N VAL A 176 20.33 -0.63 -14.24
CA VAL A 176 20.36 -2.10 -14.28
C VAL A 176 19.18 -2.68 -13.50
N THR A 177 18.93 -2.18 -12.29
CA THR A 177 17.82 -2.63 -11.45
C THR A 177 16.46 -2.34 -12.12
N ALA A 178 16.30 -1.16 -12.70
CA ALA A 178 15.07 -0.76 -13.38
C ALA A 178 14.77 -1.64 -14.60
N ILE A 179 15.78 -2.02 -15.37
CA ILE A 179 15.63 -2.93 -16.52
C ILE A 179 15.14 -4.30 -16.04
N VAL A 180 15.75 -4.86 -14.99
CA VAL A 180 15.34 -6.16 -14.45
C VAL A 180 13.91 -6.12 -13.96
N VAL A 181 13.56 -5.15 -13.11
CA VAL A 181 12.21 -5.04 -12.55
C VAL A 181 11.18 -4.75 -13.62
N GLY A 182 11.43 -3.77 -14.48
CA GLY A 182 10.54 -3.38 -15.58
C GLY A 182 10.25 -4.52 -16.55
N SER A 183 11.24 -5.39 -16.80
CA SER A 183 11.09 -6.51 -17.73
C SER A 183 10.07 -7.54 -17.24
N TYR A 184 10.18 -8.05 -16.01
CA TYR A 184 9.26 -9.10 -15.57
C TYR A 184 7.83 -8.61 -15.34
N ILE A 185 7.65 -7.35 -14.94
CA ILE A 185 6.34 -6.74 -14.72
C ILE A 185 5.57 -6.57 -16.02
N THR A 186 6.26 -6.14 -17.06
CA THR A 186 5.66 -5.93 -18.38
C THR A 186 4.89 -7.16 -18.89
N PHE A 187 5.28 -8.36 -18.45
CA PHE A 187 4.63 -9.61 -18.87
C PHE A 187 3.74 -10.24 -17.80
N GLY A 188 4.09 -10.10 -16.53
CA GLY A 188 3.54 -10.89 -15.42
C GLY A 188 2.16 -10.45 -14.91
N GLY A 189 1.83 -9.17 -14.94
CA GLY A 189 0.57 -8.62 -14.41
C GLY A 189 0.33 -8.88 -12.91
N GLN A 190 -0.89 -8.60 -12.45
CA GLN A 190 -1.25 -8.65 -11.02
C GLN A 190 -1.12 -10.04 -10.38
N THR A 191 -1.47 -11.10 -11.11
CA THR A 191 -1.37 -12.47 -10.60
C THR A 191 0.08 -12.82 -10.29
N ALA A 192 1.00 -12.48 -11.21
CA ALA A 192 2.43 -12.67 -10.97
C ALA A 192 2.89 -11.88 -9.74
N VAL A 193 2.49 -10.61 -9.64
CA VAL A 193 2.89 -9.75 -8.52
C VAL A 193 2.42 -10.33 -7.18
N ILE A 194 1.17 -10.79 -7.05
CA ILE A 194 0.65 -11.37 -5.81
C ILE A 194 1.44 -12.63 -5.38
N PHE A 195 1.80 -13.51 -6.33
CA PHE A 195 2.55 -14.71 -6.00
C PHE A 195 4.04 -14.45 -5.76
N THR A 196 4.65 -13.52 -6.49
CA THR A 196 6.01 -13.08 -6.19
C THR A 196 6.08 -12.40 -4.84
N ASP A 197 5.10 -11.57 -4.50
CA ASP A 197 4.97 -10.90 -3.21
C ASP A 197 4.87 -11.90 -2.04
N LEU A 198 4.20 -13.04 -2.23
CA LEU A 198 4.12 -14.09 -1.21
C LEU A 198 5.53 -14.57 -0.79
N VAL A 199 6.38 -14.85 -1.78
CA VAL A 199 7.77 -15.29 -1.53
C VAL A 199 8.59 -14.12 -0.98
N GLN A 200 8.50 -12.97 -1.60
CA GLN A 200 9.24 -11.76 -1.22
C GLN A 200 8.87 -11.27 0.18
N GLY A 201 7.57 -11.27 0.52
CA GLY A 201 7.09 -10.92 1.85
C GLY A 201 7.62 -11.83 2.94
N ALA A 202 7.64 -13.15 2.69
CA ALA A 202 8.22 -14.10 3.62
C ALA A 202 9.74 -13.89 3.80
N MET A 203 10.46 -13.67 2.68
CA MET A 203 11.91 -13.43 2.71
C MET A 203 12.27 -12.17 3.50
N LEU A 204 11.58 -11.06 3.26
CA LEU A 204 11.89 -9.79 3.94
C LEU A 204 11.58 -9.82 5.44
N LEU A 205 10.46 -10.45 5.86
CA LEU A 205 10.13 -10.61 7.27
C LEU A 205 11.18 -11.49 7.96
N PHE A 206 11.54 -12.62 7.33
CA PHE A 206 12.55 -13.53 7.90
C PHE A 206 13.93 -12.85 7.99
N ALA A 207 14.38 -12.17 6.93
CA ALA A 207 15.70 -11.51 6.91
C ALA A 207 15.79 -10.40 7.98
N GLY A 208 14.78 -9.53 8.08
CA GLY A 208 14.79 -8.45 9.06
C GLY A 208 14.73 -8.94 10.51
N LEU A 209 13.86 -9.93 10.80
CA LEU A 209 13.83 -10.58 12.13
C LEU A 209 15.15 -11.29 12.43
N MET A 210 15.73 -11.99 11.45
CA MET A 210 17.02 -12.65 11.60
C MET A 210 18.12 -11.65 11.95
N VAL A 211 18.21 -10.52 11.23
CA VAL A 211 19.20 -9.46 11.51
C VAL A 211 19.02 -8.94 12.95
N PHE A 212 17.79 -8.74 13.40
CA PHE A 212 17.53 -8.30 14.77
C PHE A 212 17.93 -9.36 15.81
N ILE A 213 17.46 -10.60 15.65
CA ILE A 213 17.70 -11.69 16.61
C ILE A 213 19.20 -12.05 16.69
N VAL A 214 19.85 -12.23 15.54
CA VAL A 214 21.28 -12.52 15.46
C VAL A 214 22.10 -11.35 15.98
N GLY A 215 21.69 -10.11 15.70
CA GLY A 215 22.34 -8.91 16.22
C GLY A 215 22.24 -8.78 17.73
N VAL A 216 21.09 -9.08 18.32
CA VAL A 216 20.92 -9.14 19.80
C VAL A 216 21.81 -10.23 20.40
N ALA A 217 21.90 -11.40 19.76
CA ALA A 217 22.81 -12.46 20.20
C ALA A 217 24.29 -12.05 20.09
N TYR A 218 24.68 -11.36 19.00
CA TYR A 218 26.03 -10.86 18.75
C TYR A 218 26.54 -9.92 19.85
N VAL A 219 25.69 -9.05 20.39
CA VAL A 219 26.04 -8.13 21.48
C VAL A 219 25.92 -8.75 22.88
N GLY A 220 25.72 -10.06 23.00
CA GLY A 220 25.66 -10.78 24.28
C GLY A 220 24.25 -10.99 24.84
N GLY A 221 23.23 -10.99 23.98
CA GLY A 221 21.84 -11.28 24.33
C GLY A 221 21.03 -10.04 24.72
N TRP A 222 19.74 -10.27 25.07
CA TRP A 222 18.79 -9.19 25.32
C TRP A 222 19.20 -8.22 26.43
N HIS A 223 19.72 -8.74 27.54
CA HIS A 223 20.12 -7.90 28.67
C HIS A 223 21.27 -6.95 28.29
N SER A 224 22.30 -7.47 27.62
CA SER A 224 23.42 -6.68 27.13
C SER A 224 22.95 -5.65 26.12
N PHE A 225 22.17 -6.08 25.10
CA PHE A 225 21.59 -5.20 24.10
C PHE A 225 20.86 -4.02 24.74
N TRP A 226 19.95 -4.30 25.68
CA TRP A 226 19.15 -3.28 26.33
C TRP A 226 20.01 -2.28 27.14
N ASN A 227 21.05 -2.76 27.82
CA ASN A 227 21.93 -1.91 28.61
C ASN A 227 22.87 -1.05 27.75
N LEU A 228 23.28 -1.52 26.58
CA LEU A 228 24.10 -0.78 25.64
C LEU A 228 23.36 0.40 24.98
N LEU A 229 22.03 0.34 24.90
CA LEU A 229 21.26 1.42 24.31
C LEU A 229 21.17 2.63 25.25
N PRO A 230 21.38 3.87 24.76
CA PRO A 230 21.12 5.09 25.52
C PRO A 230 19.68 5.16 26.03
N ALA A 231 19.46 5.84 27.15
CA ALA A 231 18.13 5.93 27.75
C ALA A 231 17.07 6.51 26.78
N SER A 232 17.42 7.53 26.01
CA SER A 232 16.53 8.15 25.00
C SER A 232 16.17 7.21 23.84
N TRP A 233 17.03 6.22 23.51
CA TRP A 233 16.75 5.23 22.47
C TRP A 233 15.71 4.18 22.88
N LYS A 234 15.47 4.03 24.17
CA LYS A 234 14.51 3.07 24.74
C LYS A 234 13.07 3.59 24.73
N LEU A 235 12.88 4.85 24.34
CA LEU A 235 11.60 5.50 24.36
C LEU A 235 10.98 5.50 22.94
N PRO A 236 9.65 5.38 22.83
CA PRO A 236 8.98 5.44 21.53
C PRO A 236 8.96 6.85 20.94
N PHE A 237 9.34 7.88 21.69
CA PHE A 237 9.46 9.25 21.22
C PHE A 237 10.87 9.77 21.51
N ALA A 238 11.62 10.12 20.47
CA ALA A 238 12.98 10.67 20.59
C ALA A 238 12.93 12.10 21.17
N GLY A 239 11.99 12.89 20.73
CA GLY A 239 11.72 14.24 21.17
C GLY A 239 10.39 14.69 20.64
N PHE A 240 9.71 15.61 21.33
CA PHE A 240 8.39 16.05 20.94
C PHE A 240 8.45 16.82 19.61
N ASN A 241 9.19 17.94 19.58
CA ASN A 241 9.31 18.83 18.43
C ASN A 241 10.76 19.06 17.95
N SER A 242 11.72 18.35 18.51
CA SER A 242 13.15 18.50 18.19
C SER A 242 13.85 17.13 18.17
N PRO A 243 14.86 16.91 17.32
CA PRO A 243 15.41 17.84 16.30
C PRO A 243 14.50 18.02 15.06
N ALA A 244 14.82 18.99 14.21
CA ALA A 244 14.05 19.31 13.02
C ALA A 244 13.91 18.12 12.05
N GLU A 245 14.95 17.30 11.94
CA GLU A 245 15.01 16.16 11.01
C GLU A 245 14.20 14.94 11.46
N PHE A 246 13.88 14.81 12.75
CA PHE A 246 13.09 13.69 13.29
C PHE A 246 12.56 14.03 14.67
N ASN A 247 11.26 14.17 14.80
CA ASN A 247 10.57 14.42 16.06
C ASN A 247 9.15 13.83 16.03
N SER A 248 8.52 13.68 17.20
CA SER A 248 7.23 13.01 17.33
C SER A 248 6.11 13.74 16.59
N VAL A 249 6.08 15.07 16.63
CA VAL A 249 5.05 15.88 15.93
C VAL A 249 5.19 15.76 14.42
N GLY A 250 6.42 15.90 13.91
CA GLY A 250 6.68 15.75 12.48
C GLY A 250 6.38 14.35 11.98
N THR A 251 6.81 13.32 12.72
CA THR A 251 6.51 11.91 12.40
C THR A 251 5.01 11.65 12.38
N PHE A 252 4.23 12.24 13.30
CA PHE A 252 2.78 12.11 13.30
C PHE A 252 2.15 12.71 12.03
N TRP A 253 2.46 13.95 11.72
CA TRP A 253 1.83 14.62 10.57
C TRP A 253 2.31 14.12 9.23
N GLU A 254 3.61 13.85 9.09
CA GLU A 254 4.20 13.40 7.84
C GLU A 254 4.06 11.89 7.66
N ASP A 255 4.67 11.07 8.54
CA ASP A 255 4.72 9.62 8.34
C ASP A 255 3.34 8.97 8.61
N ALA A 256 2.65 9.37 9.70
CA ALA A 256 1.35 8.76 10.02
C ALA A 256 0.24 9.29 9.12
N ILE A 257 -0.02 10.60 9.15
CA ILE A 257 -1.18 11.16 8.45
C ILE A 257 -0.94 11.21 6.93
N ALA A 258 0.09 11.93 6.48
CA ALA A 258 0.33 12.08 5.05
C ALA A 258 0.91 10.81 4.41
N GLY A 259 1.82 10.12 5.08
CA GLY A 259 2.47 8.90 4.60
C GLY A 259 1.55 7.69 4.67
N SER A 260 1.29 7.17 5.85
CA SER A 260 0.63 5.89 6.05
C SER A 260 -0.85 5.90 5.72
N VAL A 261 -1.61 6.91 6.23
CA VAL A 261 -3.03 7.04 5.87
C VAL A 261 -3.17 7.31 4.38
N GLY A 262 -2.33 8.21 3.84
CA GLY A 262 -2.30 8.46 2.40
C GLY A 262 -2.00 7.18 1.63
N PHE A 263 -0.99 6.41 2.03
CA PHE A 263 -0.65 5.13 1.41
C PHE A 263 -1.83 4.15 1.40
N LEU A 264 -2.51 3.99 2.54
CA LEU A 264 -3.63 3.07 2.67
C LEU A 264 -4.83 3.47 1.79
N PHE A 265 -5.13 4.77 1.69
CA PHE A 265 -6.33 5.25 1.01
C PHE A 265 -6.12 5.60 -0.47
N MET A 266 -4.94 6.06 -0.86
CA MET A 266 -4.70 6.59 -2.19
C MET A 266 -3.67 5.83 -3.03
N ASN A 267 -2.85 4.97 -2.43
CA ASN A 267 -1.89 4.18 -3.22
C ASN A 267 -2.63 3.15 -4.06
N MET A 268 -2.77 3.43 -5.35
CA MET A 268 -3.50 2.54 -6.26
C MET A 268 -2.89 1.14 -6.32
N GLY A 269 -1.57 1.00 -6.14
CA GLY A 269 -0.92 -0.30 -6.08
C GLY A 269 -1.42 -1.15 -4.92
N LEU A 270 -1.55 -0.56 -3.72
CA LEU A 270 -2.12 -1.23 -2.55
C LEU A 270 -3.63 -1.49 -2.74
N ILE A 271 -4.37 -0.52 -3.24
CA ILE A 271 -5.81 -0.64 -3.52
C ILE A 271 -6.09 -1.81 -4.48
N MET A 272 -5.26 -2.01 -5.49
CA MET A 272 -5.40 -3.15 -6.42
C MET A 272 -5.27 -4.51 -5.73
N ARG A 273 -4.54 -4.63 -4.60
CA ARG A 273 -4.51 -5.85 -3.79
C ARG A 273 -5.88 -6.17 -3.19
N PHE A 274 -6.51 -5.14 -2.61
CA PHE A 274 -7.87 -5.29 -2.08
C PHE A 274 -8.91 -5.54 -3.19
N MET A 275 -8.73 -4.93 -4.35
CA MET A 275 -9.58 -5.18 -5.52
C MET A 275 -9.41 -6.60 -6.09
N ALA A 276 -8.29 -7.25 -5.83
CA ALA A 276 -8.04 -8.63 -6.24
C ALA A 276 -8.68 -9.67 -5.31
N THR A 277 -9.22 -9.26 -4.14
CA THR A 277 -9.92 -10.17 -3.22
C THR A 277 -11.25 -10.66 -3.81
N LYS A 278 -11.63 -11.88 -3.44
CA LYS A 278 -12.90 -12.46 -3.91
C LYS A 278 -14.13 -11.69 -3.41
N ASN A 279 -14.07 -11.14 -2.19
CA ASN A 279 -15.14 -10.33 -1.60
C ASN A 279 -14.60 -9.36 -0.53
N VAL A 280 -15.46 -8.49 0.01
CA VAL A 280 -15.12 -7.51 1.04
C VAL A 280 -14.66 -8.15 2.33
N HIS A 281 -15.24 -9.29 2.71
CA HIS A 281 -14.89 -9.99 3.95
C HIS A 281 -13.43 -10.46 3.93
N GLU A 282 -13.00 -11.07 2.82
CA GLU A 282 -11.59 -11.45 2.62
C GLU A 282 -10.65 -10.23 2.62
N GLY A 283 -11.09 -9.13 2.00
CA GLY A 283 -10.34 -7.88 2.05
C GLY A 283 -10.18 -7.33 3.47
N ARG A 284 -11.23 -7.39 4.29
CA ARG A 284 -11.18 -6.99 5.70
C ARG A 284 -10.27 -7.89 6.52
N LYS A 285 -10.35 -9.22 6.34
CA LYS A 285 -9.43 -10.15 7.01
C LYS A 285 -7.98 -9.83 6.68
N ALA A 286 -7.68 -9.61 5.39
CA ALA A 286 -6.33 -9.25 4.94
C ALA A 286 -5.84 -7.96 5.59
N ALA A 287 -6.65 -6.91 5.59
CA ALA A 287 -6.31 -5.62 6.20
C ALA A 287 -6.15 -5.74 7.72
N THR A 288 -7.04 -6.44 8.40
CA THR A 288 -6.99 -6.60 9.86
C THR A 288 -5.71 -7.35 10.28
N VAL A 289 -5.40 -8.48 9.63
CA VAL A 289 -4.18 -9.24 9.91
C VAL A 289 -2.93 -8.40 9.63
N ASN A 290 -2.94 -7.65 8.53
CA ASN A 290 -1.81 -6.79 8.20
C ASN A 290 -1.59 -5.74 9.29
N ILE A 291 -2.60 -4.96 9.63
CA ILE A 291 -2.47 -3.80 10.51
C ILE A 291 -2.23 -4.21 11.96
N LEU A 292 -2.96 -5.22 12.49
CA LEU A 292 -2.85 -5.60 13.90
C LEU A 292 -1.63 -6.46 14.22
N PHE A 293 -1.16 -7.27 13.27
CA PHE A 293 -0.08 -8.21 13.53
C PHE A 293 1.18 -7.93 12.72
N MET A 294 1.02 -7.66 11.43
CA MET A 294 2.17 -7.54 10.54
C MET A 294 2.88 -6.18 10.67
N LEU A 295 2.16 -5.08 10.89
CA LEU A 295 2.82 -3.77 11.07
C LEU A 295 3.72 -3.70 12.30
N PRO A 296 3.33 -4.17 13.51
CA PRO A 296 4.24 -4.24 14.66
C PRO A 296 5.48 -5.10 14.39
N ILE A 297 5.32 -6.26 13.73
CA ILE A 297 6.45 -7.10 13.32
C ILE A 297 7.33 -6.35 12.32
N SER A 298 6.71 -5.66 11.37
CA SER A 298 7.40 -4.87 10.35
C SER A 298 8.25 -3.76 10.96
N ALA A 299 7.77 -3.12 12.03
CA ALA A 299 8.54 -2.09 12.75
C ALA A 299 9.88 -2.65 13.29
N ILE A 300 9.85 -3.89 13.83
CA ILE A 300 11.07 -4.59 14.27
C ILE A 300 11.95 -4.97 13.09
N VAL A 301 11.36 -5.51 12.02
CA VAL A 301 12.05 -5.93 10.79
C VAL A 301 12.87 -4.82 10.18
N VAL A 302 12.30 -3.61 10.08
CA VAL A 302 12.95 -2.48 9.42
C VAL A 302 13.79 -1.61 10.36
N GLY A 303 13.40 -1.48 11.63
CA GLY A 303 14.10 -0.66 12.62
C GLY A 303 15.22 -1.39 13.37
N GLY A 304 15.06 -2.72 13.51
CA GLY A 304 15.92 -3.56 14.37
C GLY A 304 17.40 -3.53 13.96
N GLY A 305 17.70 -3.47 12.68
CA GLY A 305 19.08 -3.29 12.18
C GLY A 305 19.75 -2.02 12.72
N GLY A 306 19.00 -0.90 12.76
CA GLY A 306 19.49 0.35 13.33
C GLY A 306 19.72 0.30 14.85
N TRP A 307 18.82 -0.34 15.59
CA TRP A 307 18.96 -0.51 17.05
C TRP A 307 20.16 -1.38 17.39
N VAL A 308 20.37 -2.48 16.67
CA VAL A 308 21.54 -3.35 16.80
C VAL A 308 22.81 -2.62 16.43
N ALA A 309 22.81 -1.87 15.33
CA ALA A 309 23.96 -1.05 14.94
C ALA A 309 24.36 -0.07 16.05
N LYS A 310 23.38 0.55 16.72
CA LYS A 310 23.65 1.44 17.87
C LYS A 310 24.32 0.70 19.01
N ALA A 311 23.82 -0.47 19.39
CA ALA A 311 24.43 -1.29 20.44
C ALA A 311 25.85 -1.71 20.07
N ILE A 312 26.10 -2.13 18.83
CA ILE A 312 27.44 -2.46 18.34
C ILE A 312 28.37 -1.24 18.38
N SER A 313 27.90 -0.04 17.97
CA SER A 313 28.71 1.18 18.00
C SER A 313 29.15 1.60 19.41
N VAL A 314 28.35 1.25 20.43
CA VAL A 314 28.70 1.46 21.83
C VAL A 314 29.65 0.38 22.35
N LEU A 315 29.41 -0.87 21.98
CA LEU A 315 30.25 -2.02 22.38
C LEU A 315 31.64 -1.95 21.75
N ASN A 316 31.71 -1.65 20.44
CA ASN A 316 32.96 -1.55 19.68
C ASN A 316 32.88 -0.40 18.66
N PRO A 317 33.31 0.81 19.06
CA PRO A 317 33.23 2.00 18.21
C PRO A 317 34.01 1.94 16.91
N ASN A 318 34.95 0.98 16.76
CA ASN A 318 35.77 0.85 15.55
C ASN A 318 35.05 0.09 14.43
N LEU A 319 34.00 -0.67 14.72
CA LEU A 319 33.26 -1.46 13.72
C LEU A 319 32.30 -0.59 12.91
N ILE A 320 31.80 0.50 13.48
CA ILE A 320 30.89 1.42 12.81
C ILE A 320 31.52 2.81 12.83
N PRO A 321 31.95 3.35 11.67
CA PRO A 321 32.57 4.68 11.59
C PRO A 321 31.66 5.79 12.13
N LYS A 322 32.23 6.77 12.84
CA LYS A 322 31.44 7.90 13.42
C LYS A 322 30.68 8.72 12.38
N ASN A 323 31.19 8.80 11.15
CA ASN A 323 30.59 9.55 10.02
C ASN A 323 30.01 8.60 8.97
N VAL A 324 29.59 7.41 9.35
CA VAL A 324 28.92 6.48 8.43
C VAL A 324 27.67 7.12 7.85
N ASN A 325 27.42 6.88 6.55
CA ASN A 325 26.16 7.27 5.94
C ASN A 325 25.03 6.49 6.60
N PRO A 326 24.03 7.15 7.23
CA PRO A 326 22.93 6.45 7.91
C PRO A 326 22.16 5.49 6.99
N ASP A 327 22.03 5.83 5.70
CA ASP A 327 21.36 4.98 4.71
C ASP A 327 22.09 3.64 4.47
N SER A 328 23.36 3.49 4.88
CA SER A 328 24.13 2.24 4.76
C SER A 328 24.06 1.35 6.01
N ILE A 329 23.44 1.81 7.09
CA ILE A 329 23.49 1.15 8.41
C ILE A 329 22.96 -0.27 8.37
N PHE A 330 21.80 -0.51 7.73
CA PHE A 330 21.21 -1.85 7.68
C PHE A 330 22.14 -2.85 6.98
N VAL A 331 22.71 -2.46 5.86
CA VAL A 331 23.63 -3.28 5.07
C VAL A 331 24.92 -3.54 5.84
N LEU A 332 25.49 -2.50 6.47
CA LEU A 332 26.72 -2.61 7.25
C LEU A 332 26.55 -3.54 8.45
N VAL A 333 25.49 -3.36 9.26
CA VAL A 333 25.26 -4.22 10.43
C VAL A 333 25.01 -5.66 10.01
N SER A 334 24.26 -5.87 8.94
CA SER A 334 24.01 -7.21 8.42
C SER A 334 25.31 -7.91 8.03
N ASN A 335 26.24 -7.21 7.39
CA ASN A 335 27.55 -7.76 7.04
C ASN A 335 28.41 -8.09 8.29
N ILE A 336 28.33 -7.27 9.34
CA ILE A 336 29.08 -7.49 10.59
C ILE A 336 28.61 -8.75 11.32
N ILE A 337 27.29 -8.99 11.37
CA ILE A 337 26.71 -10.04 12.23
C ILE A 337 26.42 -11.35 11.50
N THR A 338 26.48 -11.38 10.15
CA THR A 338 26.19 -12.58 9.37
C THR A 338 27.43 -13.03 8.60
N GLY A 339 27.49 -14.31 8.29
CA GLY A 339 28.57 -14.89 7.45
C GLY A 339 28.24 -14.86 5.97
N PRO A 340 29.21 -15.25 5.13
CA PRO A 340 29.03 -15.38 3.68
C PRO A 340 27.82 -16.24 3.29
N GLY A 341 27.10 -15.83 2.28
CA GLY A 341 25.85 -16.44 1.81
C GLY A 341 24.61 -15.98 2.60
N VAL A 342 24.68 -15.89 3.93
CA VAL A 342 23.60 -15.34 4.76
C VAL A 342 23.47 -13.84 4.53
N PHE A 343 24.58 -13.14 4.43
CA PHE A 343 24.58 -11.73 4.05
C PHE A 343 23.96 -11.54 2.66
N GLY A 344 24.34 -12.37 1.69
CA GLY A 344 23.73 -12.36 0.35
C GLY A 344 22.22 -12.57 0.38
N PHE A 345 21.72 -13.45 1.26
CA PHE A 345 20.28 -13.61 1.47
C PHE A 345 19.61 -12.34 2.02
N VAL A 346 20.24 -11.62 2.95
CA VAL A 346 19.72 -10.34 3.47
C VAL A 346 19.64 -9.30 2.35
N ILE A 347 20.67 -9.21 1.51
CA ILE A 347 20.67 -8.30 0.37
C ILE A 347 19.61 -8.69 -0.66
N ALA A 348 19.44 -10.00 -0.91
CA ALA A 348 18.35 -10.49 -1.76
C ALA A 348 16.97 -10.13 -1.20
N ALA A 349 16.78 -10.13 0.13
CA ALA A 349 15.55 -9.70 0.77
C ALA A 349 15.29 -8.18 0.61
N ILE A 350 16.32 -7.33 0.67
CA ILE A 350 16.17 -5.90 0.35
C ILE A 350 15.80 -5.72 -1.13
N ALA A 351 16.43 -6.47 -2.02
CA ALA A 351 16.07 -6.48 -3.44
C ALA A 351 14.61 -6.95 -3.65
N ALA A 352 14.19 -7.98 -2.91
CA ALA A 352 12.81 -8.47 -2.90
C ALA A 352 11.82 -7.37 -2.51
N ALA A 353 12.11 -6.65 -1.43
CA ALA A 353 11.28 -5.55 -0.94
C ALA A 353 11.11 -4.43 -1.98
N LEU A 354 12.19 -4.06 -2.68
CA LEU A 354 12.10 -3.13 -3.80
C LEU A 354 11.25 -3.67 -4.94
N MET A 355 11.60 -4.89 -5.39
CA MET A 355 10.96 -5.48 -6.57
C MET A 355 9.45 -5.57 -6.38
N SER A 356 8.98 -5.97 -5.19
CA SER A 356 7.56 -6.00 -4.84
C SER A 356 6.92 -4.61 -4.91
N THR A 357 7.53 -3.60 -4.31
CA THR A 357 6.97 -2.24 -4.30
C THR A 357 6.92 -1.63 -5.70
N VAL A 358 8.04 -1.63 -6.42
CA VAL A 358 8.12 -1.04 -7.76
C VAL A 358 7.20 -1.76 -8.75
N SER A 359 7.14 -3.09 -8.68
CA SER A 359 6.23 -3.87 -9.54
C SER A 359 4.77 -3.49 -9.33
N THR A 360 4.40 -3.34 -8.08
CA THR A 360 3.06 -2.91 -7.68
C THR A 360 2.71 -1.53 -8.24
N LEU A 361 3.62 -0.57 -8.07
CA LEU A 361 3.42 0.82 -8.51
C LEU A 361 3.39 0.94 -10.03
N LEU A 362 4.28 0.23 -10.74
CA LEU A 362 4.28 0.21 -12.21
C LEU A 362 3.00 -0.41 -12.78
N ASN A 363 2.52 -1.51 -12.19
CA ASN A 363 1.24 -2.11 -12.59
C ASN A 363 0.07 -1.15 -12.36
N ALA A 364 0.05 -0.44 -11.22
CA ALA A 364 -0.96 0.56 -10.91
C ALA A 364 -0.91 1.75 -11.87
N THR A 365 0.29 2.23 -12.20
CA THR A 365 0.47 3.35 -13.13
C THR A 365 -0.01 2.98 -14.53
N ALA A 366 0.29 1.76 -14.99
CA ALA A 366 -0.21 1.24 -16.25
C ALA A 366 -1.75 1.08 -16.25
N ALA A 367 -2.33 0.62 -15.13
CA ALA A 367 -3.78 0.51 -15.00
C ALA A 367 -4.47 1.87 -15.11
N ILE A 368 -3.95 2.89 -14.44
CA ILE A 368 -4.45 4.27 -14.52
C ILE A 368 -4.26 4.80 -15.94
N TRP A 369 -3.09 4.61 -16.56
CA TRP A 369 -2.87 5.07 -17.92
C TRP A 369 -3.88 4.48 -18.90
N VAL A 370 -4.06 3.16 -18.90
CA VAL A 370 -5.00 2.48 -19.80
C VAL A 370 -6.44 2.93 -19.54
N ASN A 371 -6.86 2.94 -18.26
CA ASN A 371 -8.26 3.18 -17.94
C ASN A 371 -8.63 4.67 -17.93
N ASP A 372 -7.72 5.55 -17.48
CA ASP A 372 -8.03 6.95 -17.20
C ASP A 372 -7.44 7.93 -18.21
N VAL A 373 -6.52 7.49 -19.08
CA VAL A 373 -5.94 8.30 -20.15
C VAL A 373 -6.26 7.72 -21.52
N ASP A 374 -5.74 6.53 -21.86
CA ASP A 374 -5.87 5.97 -23.23
C ASP A 374 -7.34 5.72 -23.62
N LYS A 375 -8.10 4.97 -22.81
CA LYS A 375 -9.51 4.67 -23.11
C LYS A 375 -10.39 5.93 -23.18
N PRO A 376 -10.38 6.87 -22.22
CA PRO A 376 -11.17 8.09 -22.29
C PRO A 376 -10.82 8.96 -23.49
N VAL A 377 -9.55 9.12 -23.83
CA VAL A 377 -9.11 9.89 -25.01
C VAL A 377 -9.65 9.26 -26.30
N ARG A 378 -9.61 7.93 -26.44
CA ARG A 378 -10.13 7.24 -27.62
C ARG A 378 -11.65 7.30 -27.74
N VAL A 379 -12.36 7.22 -26.60
CA VAL A 379 -13.81 7.43 -26.55
C VAL A 379 -14.15 8.86 -26.98
N TRP A 380 -13.42 9.84 -26.47
CA TRP A 380 -13.59 11.25 -26.87
C TRP A 380 -13.32 11.47 -28.36
N LEU A 381 -12.30 10.82 -28.91
CA LEU A 381 -12.00 10.84 -30.34
C LEU A 381 -12.95 9.97 -31.17
N LYS A 382 -14.00 9.38 -30.56
CA LYS A 382 -14.99 8.49 -31.23
C LYS A 382 -14.38 7.25 -31.91
N LYS A 383 -13.20 6.81 -31.48
CA LYS A 383 -12.50 5.63 -32.04
C LYS A 383 -13.02 4.31 -31.51
N ILE A 384 -13.59 4.31 -30.28
CA ILE A 384 -14.13 3.13 -29.60
C ILE A 384 -15.37 3.51 -28.78
N LYS A 385 -16.19 2.50 -28.46
CA LYS A 385 -17.22 2.60 -27.41
C LYS A 385 -16.58 2.36 -26.04
N ARG A 386 -17.19 2.87 -24.97
CA ARG A 386 -16.63 2.85 -23.60
C ARG A 386 -16.25 1.44 -23.10
N ASP A 387 -17.03 0.42 -23.46
CA ASP A 387 -16.84 -0.98 -23.03
C ASP A 387 -16.82 -1.92 -24.25
N ASP A 388 -15.96 -1.62 -25.23
CA ASP A 388 -15.80 -2.43 -26.43
C ASP A 388 -14.91 -3.66 -26.15
N PRO A 389 -15.43 -4.89 -26.23
CA PRO A 389 -14.65 -6.10 -26.00
C PRO A 389 -13.52 -6.32 -27.01
N SER A 390 -13.62 -5.75 -28.21
CA SER A 390 -12.59 -5.87 -29.25
C SER A 390 -11.29 -5.14 -28.92
N ASP A 391 -11.34 -4.24 -27.92
CA ASP A 391 -10.21 -3.40 -27.51
C ASP A 391 -9.20 -4.08 -26.54
N GLU A 392 -9.51 -5.28 -26.03
CA GLU A 392 -8.71 -5.95 -25.01
C GLU A 392 -7.26 -6.19 -25.42
N LYS A 393 -7.02 -6.69 -26.64
CA LYS A 393 -5.63 -6.95 -27.12
C LYS A 393 -4.81 -5.68 -27.19
N ARG A 394 -5.43 -4.58 -27.60
CA ARG A 394 -4.78 -3.28 -27.66
C ARG A 394 -4.55 -2.71 -26.25
N ALA A 395 -5.52 -2.80 -25.37
CA ALA A 395 -5.40 -2.36 -24.00
C ALA A 395 -4.26 -3.08 -23.28
N MET A 396 -4.07 -4.38 -23.52
CA MET A 396 -2.93 -5.15 -23.03
C MET A 396 -1.60 -4.68 -23.60
N MET A 397 -1.55 -4.34 -24.90
CA MET A 397 -0.34 -3.78 -25.50
C MET A 397 -0.02 -2.41 -24.89
N VAL A 398 -1.01 -1.52 -24.76
CA VAL A 398 -0.84 -0.20 -24.13
C VAL A 398 -0.38 -0.35 -22.68
N ALA A 399 -0.91 -1.32 -21.93
CA ALA A 399 -0.47 -1.61 -20.56
C ALA A 399 1.02 -1.94 -20.51
N ARG A 400 1.50 -2.82 -21.38
CA ARG A 400 2.91 -3.20 -21.44
C ARG A 400 3.83 -2.04 -21.82
N VAL A 401 3.46 -1.31 -22.86
CA VAL A 401 4.24 -0.15 -23.33
C VAL A 401 4.29 0.95 -22.24
N SER A 402 3.16 1.23 -21.61
CA SER A 402 3.11 2.22 -20.53
C SER A 402 3.94 1.78 -19.31
N THR A 403 3.93 0.48 -18.94
CA THR A 403 4.80 -0.03 -17.88
C THR A 403 6.27 0.25 -18.17
N ALA A 404 6.74 -0.03 -19.38
CA ALA A 404 8.12 0.26 -19.78
C ALA A 404 8.42 1.77 -19.76
N ALA A 405 7.52 2.60 -20.28
CA ALA A 405 7.68 4.05 -20.26
C ALA A 405 7.71 4.62 -18.83
N PHE A 406 6.84 4.16 -17.95
CA PHE A 406 6.83 4.60 -16.56
C PHE A 406 8.03 4.08 -15.75
N THR A 407 8.63 2.96 -16.13
CA THR A 407 9.91 2.52 -15.57
C THR A 407 11.00 3.56 -15.86
N VAL A 408 11.09 4.02 -17.10
CA VAL A 408 12.04 5.08 -17.50
C VAL A 408 11.75 6.38 -16.75
N LEU A 409 10.48 6.81 -16.70
CA LEU A 409 10.10 8.03 -15.98
C LEU A 409 10.40 7.93 -14.47
N GLY A 410 10.24 6.76 -13.87
CA GLY A 410 10.64 6.50 -12.48
C GLY A 410 12.14 6.67 -12.26
N VAL A 411 12.99 6.19 -13.18
CA VAL A 411 14.44 6.42 -13.11
C VAL A 411 14.77 7.91 -13.25
N LEU A 412 14.10 8.61 -14.15
CA LEU A 412 14.28 10.06 -14.30
C LEU A 412 13.87 10.84 -13.03
N ALA A 413 12.83 10.39 -12.34
CA ALA A 413 12.40 11.00 -11.08
C ALA A 413 13.45 10.88 -9.96
N VAL A 414 14.39 9.93 -10.04
CA VAL A 414 15.51 9.81 -9.08
C VAL A 414 16.30 11.09 -8.99
N TYR A 415 16.52 11.79 -10.11
CA TYR A 415 17.29 13.04 -10.10
C TYR A 415 16.70 14.10 -9.17
N ALA A 416 15.36 14.16 -9.06
CA ALA A 416 14.68 15.08 -8.15
C ALA A 416 14.94 14.74 -6.67
N PHE A 417 15.09 13.45 -6.33
CA PHE A 417 15.26 12.99 -4.96
C PHE A 417 16.72 12.79 -4.54
N SER A 418 17.67 12.74 -5.49
CA SER A 418 19.08 12.49 -5.22
C SER A 418 19.78 13.65 -4.48
N SER A 419 19.19 14.84 -4.48
CA SER A 419 19.71 16.01 -3.77
C SER A 419 19.53 15.95 -2.25
N TYR A 420 18.61 15.10 -1.76
CA TYR A 420 18.35 14.98 -0.33
C TYR A 420 19.42 14.13 0.37
N PRO A 421 19.91 14.56 1.57
CA PRO A 421 20.95 13.84 2.31
C PRO A 421 20.59 12.40 2.65
N THR A 422 19.32 12.15 3.03
CA THR A 422 18.84 10.83 3.40
C THR A 422 17.57 10.44 2.63
N VAL A 423 17.34 9.14 2.49
CA VAL A 423 16.10 8.61 1.91
C VAL A 423 14.90 9.02 2.75
N TYR A 424 15.06 9.12 4.08
CA TYR A 424 13.99 9.56 4.96
C TYR A 424 13.49 10.97 4.61
N GLN A 425 14.38 11.91 4.41
CA GLN A 425 14.04 13.30 4.06
C GLN A 425 13.40 13.41 2.66
N ALA A 426 13.94 12.67 1.67
CA ALA A 426 13.36 12.63 0.33
C ALA A 426 11.90 12.10 0.35
N HIS A 427 11.67 11.05 1.13
CA HIS A 427 10.36 10.43 1.30
C HIS A 427 9.38 11.37 2.04
N ALA A 428 9.84 12.03 3.11
CA ALA A 428 9.04 12.99 3.87
C ALA A 428 8.58 14.17 3.01
N PHE A 429 9.49 14.76 2.24
CA PHE A 429 9.12 15.83 1.30
C PHE A 429 8.08 15.37 0.27
N PHE A 430 8.28 14.20 -0.29
CA PHE A 430 7.37 13.63 -1.29
C PHE A 430 5.94 13.45 -0.72
N HIS A 431 5.81 12.84 0.46
CA HIS A 431 4.52 12.62 1.09
C HIS A 431 3.89 13.94 1.56
N ALA A 432 4.64 14.82 2.19
CA ALA A 432 4.13 16.13 2.58
C ALA A 432 3.56 16.92 1.40
N THR A 433 4.10 16.68 0.19
CA THR A 433 3.76 17.44 -1.02
C THR A 433 2.57 16.87 -1.77
N LEU A 434 2.58 15.60 -2.12
CA LEU A 434 1.62 15.02 -3.08
C LEU A 434 0.43 14.33 -2.41
N THR A 435 0.57 13.92 -1.13
CA THR A 435 -0.47 13.14 -0.47
C THR A 435 -1.66 13.97 0.01
N PRO A 436 -1.50 15.13 0.69
CA PRO A 436 -2.62 15.83 1.31
C PRO A 436 -3.76 16.20 0.36
N PRO A 437 -3.52 16.77 -0.84
CA PRO A 437 -4.61 17.13 -1.74
C PRO A 437 -5.49 15.96 -2.15
N LEU A 438 -4.87 14.82 -2.47
CA LEU A 438 -5.58 13.64 -2.92
C LEU A 438 -6.25 12.90 -1.75
N MET A 439 -5.58 12.83 -0.61
CA MET A 439 -6.11 12.22 0.61
C MET A 439 -7.39 12.95 1.07
N ILE A 440 -7.36 14.28 1.18
CA ILE A 440 -8.54 15.09 1.55
C ILE A 440 -9.66 14.91 0.53
N ALA A 441 -9.33 14.87 -0.77
CA ALA A 441 -10.31 14.62 -1.82
C ALA A 441 -10.99 13.24 -1.65
N ILE A 442 -10.24 12.18 -1.33
CA ILE A 442 -10.79 10.84 -1.09
C ILE A 442 -11.67 10.84 0.16
N PHE A 443 -11.18 11.39 1.29
CA PHE A 443 -11.94 11.42 2.53
C PHE A 443 -13.26 12.17 2.38
N PHE A 444 -13.24 13.38 1.87
CA PHE A 444 -14.47 14.14 1.65
C PHE A 444 -15.33 13.52 0.55
N GLY A 445 -14.71 12.96 -0.48
CA GLY A 445 -15.40 12.20 -1.50
C GLY A 445 -16.16 11.01 -0.94
N ALA A 446 -15.55 10.23 -0.06
CA ALA A 446 -16.15 9.03 0.53
C ALA A 446 -17.15 9.35 1.65
N PHE A 447 -16.84 10.32 2.53
CA PHE A 447 -17.56 10.47 3.79
C PHE A 447 -18.42 11.74 3.89
N TRP A 448 -18.21 12.76 3.04
CA TRP A 448 -18.98 14.00 3.08
C TRP A 448 -19.93 14.12 1.89
N LYS A 449 -21.23 13.89 2.13
CA LYS A 449 -22.27 13.92 1.08
C LYS A 449 -22.36 15.23 0.33
N LYS A 450 -22.08 16.37 1.01
CA LYS A 450 -22.19 17.73 0.44
C LYS A 450 -20.96 18.15 -0.36
N PHE A 451 -19.88 17.36 -0.34
CA PHE A 451 -18.65 17.68 -1.06
C PHE A 451 -18.92 17.80 -2.57
N THR A 452 -18.48 18.90 -3.17
CA THR A 452 -18.83 19.28 -4.54
C THR A 452 -17.70 19.01 -5.54
N PRO A 453 -18.00 18.88 -6.85
CA PRO A 453 -16.97 18.79 -7.88
C PRO A 453 -16.00 19.98 -7.89
N ALA A 454 -16.50 21.20 -7.69
CA ALA A 454 -15.64 22.38 -7.61
C ALA A 454 -14.77 22.34 -6.34
N GLY A 455 -15.34 21.95 -5.19
CA GLY A 455 -14.56 21.71 -3.97
C GLY A 455 -13.42 20.76 -4.20
N LEU A 456 -13.68 19.62 -4.88
CA LEU A 456 -12.66 18.63 -5.22
C LEU A 456 -11.56 19.21 -6.13
N ILE A 457 -11.93 19.81 -7.26
CA ILE A 457 -10.96 20.34 -8.22
C ILE A 457 -10.13 21.46 -7.57
N SER A 458 -10.78 22.34 -6.79
CA SER A 458 -10.07 23.37 -6.06
C SER A 458 -9.13 22.82 -4.99
N THR A 459 -9.46 21.69 -4.35
CA THR A 459 -8.57 21.01 -3.40
C THR A 459 -7.34 20.46 -4.11
N VAL A 460 -7.53 19.77 -5.24
CA VAL A 460 -6.44 19.15 -5.98
C VAL A 460 -5.52 20.21 -6.62
N VAL A 461 -6.10 21.23 -7.26
CA VAL A 461 -5.32 22.25 -7.96
C VAL A 461 -4.87 23.37 -7.03
N GLY A 462 -5.82 23.95 -6.29
CA GLY A 462 -5.56 25.06 -5.36
C GLY A 462 -4.75 24.63 -4.14
N GLY A 463 -4.97 23.41 -3.65
CA GLY A 463 -4.16 22.82 -2.59
C GLY A 463 -2.69 22.72 -2.99
N VAL A 464 -2.40 22.20 -4.19
CA VAL A 464 -1.02 22.15 -4.71
C VAL A 464 -0.43 23.55 -4.88
N ALA A 465 -1.20 24.50 -5.41
CA ALA A 465 -0.73 25.88 -5.59
C ALA A 465 -0.37 26.55 -4.23
N LEU A 466 -1.25 26.42 -3.23
CA LEU A 466 -1.02 26.98 -1.90
C LEU A 466 0.12 26.27 -1.15
N MET A 467 0.30 24.98 -1.39
CA MET A 467 1.45 24.22 -0.88
C MET A 467 2.76 24.77 -1.45
N LEU A 468 2.84 25.00 -2.76
CA LEU A 468 4.03 25.61 -3.38
C LEU A 468 4.30 27.01 -2.81
N LEU A 469 3.25 27.74 -2.48
CA LEU A 469 3.37 29.03 -1.78
C LEU A 469 3.97 28.85 -0.37
N GLY A 470 3.54 27.82 0.37
CA GLY A 470 4.11 27.48 1.67
C GLY A 470 5.61 27.16 1.61
N PHE A 471 6.04 26.41 0.60
CA PHE A 471 7.48 26.16 0.39
C PHE A 471 8.27 27.41 -0.01
N ARG A 472 7.63 28.38 -0.67
CA ARG A 472 8.27 29.65 -1.01
C ARG A 472 8.41 30.58 0.19
N PHE A 473 7.47 30.52 1.14
CA PHE A 473 7.38 31.39 2.33
C PHE A 473 7.22 30.55 3.61
N PRO A 474 8.20 29.68 3.94
CA PRO A 474 8.05 28.71 5.03
C PRO A 474 8.02 29.38 6.42
N LEU A 475 8.73 30.49 6.61
CA LEU A 475 8.76 31.21 7.89
C LEU A 475 7.44 31.90 8.21
N GLU A 476 6.75 32.40 7.20
CA GLU A 476 5.49 33.12 7.35
C GLU A 476 4.28 32.19 7.43
N LEU A 477 4.33 31.07 6.70
CA LEU A 477 3.16 30.19 6.51
C LEU A 477 3.24 28.87 7.29
N ILE A 478 4.42 28.26 7.42
CA ILE A 478 4.57 26.97 8.09
C ILE A 478 5.05 27.15 9.54
N GLN A 479 5.99 28.04 9.80
CA GLN A 479 6.52 28.26 11.14
C GLN A 479 5.47 28.53 12.22
N PRO A 480 4.41 29.31 11.97
CA PRO A 480 3.38 29.57 12.99
C PRO A 480 2.67 28.33 13.51
N ILE A 481 2.64 27.24 12.71
CA ILE A 481 2.00 25.98 13.05
C ILE A 481 3.02 24.84 13.28
N ALA A 482 4.31 25.17 13.32
CA ALA A 482 5.37 24.15 13.40
C ALA A 482 5.64 23.62 14.82
N HIS A 483 4.77 23.92 15.80
CA HIS A 483 4.85 23.41 17.18
C HIS A 483 6.21 23.61 17.85
N GLY A 484 6.94 24.67 17.48
CA GLY A 484 8.29 24.93 17.98
C GLY A 484 9.37 24.05 17.37
N THR A 485 9.06 23.31 16.31
CA THR A 485 10.08 22.56 15.54
C THR A 485 11.16 23.52 15.01
N PRO A 486 12.46 23.24 15.21
CA PRO A 486 13.53 24.09 14.74
C PRO A 486 13.50 24.27 13.22
N TYR A 487 13.87 25.46 12.77
CA TYR A 487 14.01 25.75 11.36
C TYR A 487 15.25 25.09 10.79
N ASP A 488 15.09 24.34 9.69
CA ASP A 488 16.19 23.80 8.88
C ASP A 488 16.33 24.67 7.61
N PRO A 489 17.43 25.41 7.42
CA PRO A 489 17.63 26.26 6.25
C PRO A 489 17.69 25.51 4.92
N ILE A 490 18.11 24.24 4.95
CA ILE A 490 18.29 23.42 3.76
C ILE A 490 16.96 22.82 3.30
N HIS A 491 16.19 22.32 4.26
CA HIS A 491 14.89 21.67 4.02
C HIS A 491 13.84 22.22 5.01
N PRO A 492 13.38 23.48 4.82
CA PRO A 492 12.55 24.16 5.80
C PRO A 492 11.27 23.40 6.12
N PHE A 493 11.11 23.01 7.37
CA PHE A 493 9.88 22.39 7.90
C PHE A 493 9.36 21.19 7.10
N THR A 494 10.25 20.38 6.47
CA THR A 494 9.87 19.26 5.59
C THR A 494 8.79 18.37 6.19
N TYR A 495 8.89 18.05 7.49
CA TYR A 495 7.91 17.20 8.18
C TYR A 495 6.64 17.95 8.58
N MET A 496 6.76 19.22 8.92
CA MET A 496 5.62 20.06 9.32
C MET A 496 4.86 20.61 8.11
N ALA A 497 5.46 20.58 6.92
CA ALA A 497 4.77 20.96 5.69
C ALA A 497 3.54 20.08 5.42
N ALA A 498 3.53 18.83 5.88
CA ALA A 498 2.37 17.97 5.79
C ALA A 498 1.17 18.53 6.53
N LEU A 499 1.34 19.03 7.76
CA LEU A 499 0.27 19.68 8.53
C LEU A 499 -0.25 20.92 7.80
N TYR A 500 0.64 21.80 7.35
CA TYR A 500 0.26 22.99 6.59
C TYR A 500 -0.59 22.62 5.36
N ASN A 501 -0.13 21.63 4.59
CA ASN A 501 -0.84 21.19 3.39
C ASN A 501 -2.21 20.56 3.70
N LEU A 502 -2.33 19.82 4.79
CA LEU A 502 -3.59 19.27 5.26
C LEU A 502 -4.58 20.37 5.64
N ILE A 503 -4.12 21.39 6.38
CA ILE A 503 -4.94 22.54 6.77
C ILE A 503 -5.43 23.29 5.53
N VAL A 504 -4.52 23.61 4.61
CA VAL A 504 -4.83 24.36 3.39
C VAL A 504 -5.78 23.58 2.49
N CYS A 505 -5.51 22.31 2.23
CA CYS A 505 -6.38 21.48 1.39
C CYS A 505 -7.76 21.28 2.01
N THR A 506 -7.84 21.09 3.33
CA THR A 506 -9.10 21.00 4.06
C THR A 506 -9.88 22.34 3.99
N GLY A 507 -9.18 23.44 4.23
CA GLY A 507 -9.78 24.79 4.15
C GLY A 507 -10.36 25.07 2.77
N VAL A 508 -9.59 24.83 1.71
CA VAL A 508 -10.06 25.01 0.32
C VAL A 508 -11.26 24.11 0.04
N ALA A 509 -11.18 22.82 0.42
CA ALA A 509 -12.27 21.87 0.21
C ALA A 509 -13.57 22.33 0.88
N VAL A 510 -13.49 22.75 2.14
CA VAL A 510 -14.66 23.19 2.92
C VAL A 510 -15.20 24.52 2.40
N ILE A 511 -14.36 25.54 2.26
CA ILE A 511 -14.77 26.88 1.85
C ILE A 511 -15.44 26.85 0.47
N VAL A 512 -14.79 26.23 -0.54
CA VAL A 512 -15.34 26.17 -1.89
C VAL A 512 -16.64 25.36 -1.92
N THR A 513 -16.71 24.26 -1.18
CA THR A 513 -17.94 23.45 -1.10
C THR A 513 -19.11 24.21 -0.47
N LEU A 514 -18.85 24.99 0.59
CA LEU A 514 -19.91 25.77 1.27
C LEU A 514 -20.36 26.98 0.46
N LEU A 515 -19.45 27.62 -0.28
CA LEU A 515 -19.75 28.75 -1.15
C LEU A 515 -20.48 28.31 -2.43
N GLN A 516 -20.31 27.11 -2.88
CA GLN A 516 -21.00 26.61 -4.05
C GLN A 516 -22.44 26.23 -3.72
N LYS A 517 -23.42 26.86 -4.42
CA LYS A 517 -24.82 26.41 -4.34
C LYS A 517 -24.89 24.92 -4.73
N GLN A 518 -25.47 24.10 -3.86
CA GLN A 518 -25.62 22.67 -4.13
C GLN A 518 -26.42 22.45 -5.42
N LEU A 519 -25.78 21.89 -6.42
CA LEU A 519 -26.47 21.50 -7.63
C LEU A 519 -27.38 20.30 -7.31
N LYS A 520 -28.70 20.43 -7.56
CA LYS A 520 -29.67 19.33 -7.43
C LYS A 520 -29.18 18.02 -8.08
N HIS A 521 -28.33 18.14 -9.08
CA HIS A 521 -27.73 17.04 -9.83
C HIS A 521 -26.80 16.15 -9.00
N ILE A 522 -26.07 16.71 -8.02
CA ILE A 522 -25.19 15.95 -7.11
C ILE A 522 -26.02 15.08 -6.17
N ALA A 523 -27.11 15.62 -5.64
CA ALA A 523 -28.01 14.88 -4.76
C ALA A 523 -28.62 13.64 -5.45
N SER A 524 -28.86 13.70 -6.77
CA SER A 524 -29.39 12.55 -7.51
C SER A 524 -28.38 11.45 -7.77
N ARG A 525 -27.09 11.80 -7.96
CA ARG A 525 -26.01 10.82 -8.16
C ARG A 525 -25.55 10.15 -6.86
N ILE A 526 -25.79 10.79 -5.72
CA ILE A 526 -25.34 10.33 -4.39
C ILE A 526 -26.52 9.73 -3.59
N LYS A 527 -27.64 9.44 -4.21
CA LYS A 527 -28.87 8.99 -3.52
C LYS A 527 -28.68 7.93 -2.44
N LYS A 528 -27.57 7.18 -2.45
CA LYS A 528 -27.40 6.01 -1.62
C LYS A 528 -25.99 5.84 -1.00
N ILE A 529 -25.20 6.91 -0.83
CA ILE A 529 -23.97 6.79 -0.05
C ILE A 529 -24.35 6.43 1.39
N PRO A 530 -23.72 5.40 1.95
CA PRO A 530 -23.96 5.01 3.33
C PRO A 530 -23.79 6.19 4.28
N ASN A 531 -24.65 6.29 5.29
CA ASN A 531 -24.56 7.35 6.27
C ASN A 531 -23.45 7.04 7.29
N HIS A 532 -22.21 7.41 6.96
CA HIS A 532 -21.05 7.23 7.83
C HIS A 532 -20.90 8.37 8.86
N ASN A 533 -22.00 8.99 9.30
CA ASN A 533 -21.94 10.10 10.24
C ASN A 533 -21.14 9.74 11.50
N VAL A 534 -21.32 8.53 12.04
CA VAL A 534 -20.59 8.08 13.24
C VAL A 534 -19.08 8.04 12.98
N ILE A 535 -18.66 7.53 11.81
CA ILE A 535 -17.26 7.49 11.41
C ILE A 535 -16.72 8.91 11.24
N MET A 536 -17.46 9.78 10.54
CA MET A 536 -17.08 11.17 10.33
C MET A 536 -17.00 11.95 11.66
N TYR A 537 -17.97 11.78 12.58
CA TYR A 537 -17.91 12.41 13.88
C TYR A 537 -16.75 11.91 14.73
N SER A 538 -16.46 10.61 14.71
CA SER A 538 -15.29 10.05 15.40
C SER A 538 -13.99 10.66 14.87
N MET A 539 -13.89 10.85 13.55
CA MET A 539 -12.75 11.49 12.92
C MET A 539 -12.60 12.95 13.30
N VAL A 540 -13.71 13.71 13.29
CA VAL A 540 -13.73 15.12 13.72
C VAL A 540 -13.33 15.24 15.19
N VAL A 541 -13.89 14.40 16.06
CA VAL A 541 -13.54 14.39 17.50
C VAL A 541 -12.05 14.08 17.69
N PHE A 542 -11.52 13.11 16.95
CA PHE A 542 -10.10 12.78 17.02
C PHE A 542 -9.21 13.94 16.56
N ILE A 543 -9.49 14.54 15.40
CA ILE A 543 -8.74 15.70 14.88
C ILE A 543 -8.81 16.85 15.87
N VAL A 544 -9.99 17.16 16.41
CA VAL A 544 -10.17 18.21 17.42
C VAL A 544 -9.39 17.91 18.69
N ALA A 545 -9.38 16.64 19.16
CA ALA A 545 -8.60 16.26 20.34
C ALA A 545 -7.09 16.43 20.12
N VAL A 546 -6.57 16.05 18.95
CA VAL A 546 -5.16 16.28 18.59
C VAL A 546 -4.85 17.76 18.55
N PHE A 547 -5.69 18.60 17.89
CA PHE A 547 -5.50 20.05 17.88
C PHE A 547 -5.57 20.69 19.28
N ILE A 548 -6.42 20.19 20.18
CA ILE A 548 -6.46 20.67 21.55
C ILE A 548 -5.14 20.34 22.27
N ILE A 549 -4.62 19.13 22.11
CA ILE A 549 -3.34 18.74 22.71
C ILE A 549 -2.21 19.62 22.17
N ASP A 550 -2.19 19.86 20.85
CA ASP A 550 -1.20 20.71 20.20
C ASP A 550 -1.29 22.17 20.69
N ILE A 551 -2.51 22.73 20.80
CA ILE A 551 -2.73 24.06 21.32
C ILE A 551 -2.29 24.17 22.79
N LEU A 552 -2.60 23.18 23.59
CA LEU A 552 -2.18 23.15 25.00
C LEU A 552 -0.64 23.11 25.13
N ASP A 553 0.04 22.34 24.26
CA ASP A 553 1.51 22.30 24.25
C ASP A 553 2.11 23.65 23.82
N ILE A 554 1.59 24.26 22.74
CA ILE A 554 2.09 25.56 22.23
C ILE A 554 1.91 26.68 23.26
N PHE A 555 0.70 26.81 23.84
CA PHE A 555 0.37 27.93 24.71
C PHE A 555 0.79 27.72 26.16
N PHE A 556 0.75 26.50 26.68
CA PHE A 556 1.04 26.20 28.08
C PHE A 556 2.39 25.53 28.29
N LYS A 557 3.17 25.28 27.18
CA LYS A 557 4.48 24.59 27.23
C LYS A 557 4.45 23.33 28.08
N ILE A 558 3.39 22.54 27.92
CA ILE A 558 3.24 21.27 28.59
C ILE A 558 4.30 20.35 28.02
N ASN A 559 5.40 20.19 28.75
CA ASN A 559 6.48 19.29 28.39
C ASN A 559 5.98 17.85 28.61
N ILE A 560 5.37 17.26 27.56
CA ILE A 560 4.89 15.88 27.61
C ILE A 560 6.09 14.98 27.77
N SER A 561 6.23 14.40 28.97
CA SER A 561 7.34 13.47 29.21
C SER A 561 7.24 12.27 28.25
N PRO A 562 8.36 11.66 27.86
CA PRO A 562 8.36 10.45 27.01
C PRO A 562 7.51 9.32 27.59
N LEU A 563 7.43 9.22 28.93
CA LEU A 563 6.56 8.26 29.61
C LEU A 563 5.07 8.58 29.39
N ALA A 564 4.68 9.86 29.51
CA ALA A 564 3.30 10.28 29.24
C ALA A 564 2.93 10.03 27.79
N GLY A 565 3.84 10.29 26.84
CA GLY A 565 3.68 9.96 25.42
C GLY A 565 3.47 8.46 25.20
N LEU A 566 4.29 7.61 25.82
CA LEU A 566 4.14 6.15 25.76
C LEU A 566 2.78 5.67 26.29
N VAL A 567 2.38 6.18 27.45
CA VAL A 567 1.08 5.84 28.07
C VAL A 567 -0.07 6.27 27.15
N THR A 568 -0.03 7.50 26.65
CA THR A 568 -1.06 8.03 25.74
C THR A 568 -1.15 7.19 24.46
N LEU A 569 -0.01 6.85 23.85
CA LEU A 569 0.03 5.99 22.70
C LEU A 569 -0.55 4.61 23.00
N THR A 570 -0.14 3.99 24.11
CA THR A 570 -0.62 2.66 24.49
C THR A 570 -2.13 2.64 24.70
N ILE A 571 -2.67 3.66 25.40
CA ILE A 571 -4.12 3.82 25.58
C ILE A 571 -4.81 3.98 24.21
N PHE A 572 -4.28 4.85 23.37
CA PHE A 572 -4.82 5.11 22.06
C PHE A 572 -4.83 3.85 21.17
N MET A 573 -3.70 3.13 21.11
CA MET A 573 -3.57 1.86 20.40
C MET A 573 -4.57 0.81 20.92
N THR A 574 -4.72 0.71 22.23
CA THR A 574 -5.68 -0.20 22.87
C THR A 574 -7.11 0.14 22.46
N ILE A 575 -7.47 1.42 22.46
CA ILE A 575 -8.80 1.89 22.02
C ILE A 575 -9.02 1.55 20.54
N CYS A 576 -8.04 1.79 19.66
CA CYS A 576 -8.14 1.47 18.23
C CYS A 576 -8.32 -0.03 17.99
N VAL A 577 -7.54 -0.87 18.66
CA VAL A 577 -7.66 -2.33 18.59
C VAL A 577 -9.04 -2.78 19.10
N ALA A 578 -9.49 -2.24 20.23
CA ALA A 578 -10.81 -2.57 20.79
C ALA A 578 -11.93 -2.16 19.84
N LEU A 579 -11.86 -0.98 19.23
CA LEU A 579 -12.84 -0.53 18.25
C LEU A 579 -12.84 -1.43 17.01
N VAL A 580 -11.67 -1.71 16.41
CA VAL A 580 -11.58 -2.58 15.23
C VAL A 580 -12.11 -3.97 15.56
N THR A 581 -11.68 -4.56 16.70
CA THR A 581 -12.12 -5.89 17.12
C THR A 581 -13.62 -5.93 17.40
N THR A 582 -14.16 -4.92 18.10
CA THR A 582 -15.59 -4.84 18.40
C THR A 582 -16.41 -4.68 17.13
N PHE A 583 -16.01 -3.80 16.21
CA PHE A 583 -16.72 -3.63 14.95
C PHE A 583 -16.61 -4.86 14.06
N TYR A 584 -15.45 -5.52 14.03
CA TYR A 584 -15.23 -6.73 13.25
C TYR A 584 -16.06 -7.92 13.79
N VAL A 585 -15.96 -8.18 15.11
CA VAL A 585 -16.73 -9.25 15.79
C VAL A 585 -18.22 -8.99 15.68
N LYS A 586 -18.65 -7.75 15.90
CA LYS A 586 -20.06 -7.37 15.77
C LYS A 586 -20.58 -7.52 14.34
N TYR A 587 -19.75 -7.23 13.36
CA TYR A 587 -20.10 -7.44 11.95
C TYR A 587 -20.26 -8.92 11.60
N ASP A 588 -19.35 -9.79 12.04
CA ASP A 588 -19.44 -11.24 11.82
C ASP A 588 -20.62 -11.88 12.59
N ALA A 589 -20.91 -11.37 13.80
CA ALA A 589 -22.03 -11.86 14.61
C ALA A 589 -23.41 -11.35 14.15
N GLU A 590 -23.46 -10.17 13.55
CA GLU A 590 -24.68 -9.46 13.15
C GLU A 590 -24.81 -9.33 11.63
N ALA A 591 -24.20 -10.21 10.84
CA ALA A 591 -24.37 -10.19 9.36
C ALA A 591 -25.87 -10.22 8.95
N GLN A 592 -26.75 -10.44 9.89
CA GLN A 592 -28.20 -10.47 9.74
C GLN A 592 -28.96 -9.34 10.47
N THR A 593 -28.32 -8.48 11.26
CA THR A 593 -29.02 -7.47 12.06
C THR A 593 -28.50 -6.06 11.88
N THR A 594 -29.37 -5.20 11.66
CA THR A 594 -29.63 -3.75 11.68
C THR A 594 -28.63 -2.78 12.35
N GLY A 595 -27.32 -3.03 12.38
CA GLY A 595 -26.32 -2.04 12.75
C GLY A 595 -26.13 -0.98 11.64
N LEU A 596 -25.88 0.27 12.00
CA LEU A 596 -25.74 1.38 11.06
C LEU A 596 -24.66 1.13 9.98
N THR A 597 -23.60 0.43 10.35
CA THR A 597 -22.49 0.08 9.46
C THR A 597 -22.84 -1.06 8.51
N VAL A 598 -23.53 -2.08 9.02
CA VAL A 598 -24.04 -3.21 8.23
C VAL A 598 -25.07 -2.69 7.22
N TRP A 599 -26.02 -1.87 7.67
CA TRP A 599 -26.99 -1.22 6.78
C TRP A 599 -26.32 -0.39 5.68
N SER A 600 -25.26 0.33 6.01
CA SER A 600 -24.50 1.12 5.05
C SER A 600 -23.84 0.26 3.97
N ILE A 601 -23.34 -0.91 4.34
CA ILE A 601 -22.72 -1.86 3.42
C ILE A 601 -23.76 -2.53 2.53
N HIS A 602 -24.91 -2.96 3.09
CA HIS A 602 -26.00 -3.50 2.32
C HIS A 602 -26.53 -2.49 1.29
N LYS A 603 -26.68 -1.24 1.69
CA LYS A 603 -27.08 -0.16 0.77
C LYS A 603 -26.03 0.12 -0.30
N ALA A 604 -24.74 0.01 0.01
CA ALA A 604 -23.69 0.11 -0.98
C ALA A 604 -23.74 -1.07 -1.97
N LYS A 605 -23.96 -2.29 -1.49
CA LYS A 605 -24.16 -3.47 -2.35
C LYS A 605 -25.34 -3.28 -3.31
N GLU A 606 -26.51 -2.89 -2.79
CA GLU A 606 -27.70 -2.61 -3.62
C GLU A 606 -27.42 -1.53 -4.66
N TRP A 607 -26.71 -0.48 -4.27
CA TRP A 607 -26.41 0.62 -5.17
C TRP A 607 -25.45 0.22 -6.30
N PHE A 608 -24.41 -0.54 -5.96
CA PHE A 608 -23.37 -0.91 -6.93
C PHE A 608 -23.74 -2.14 -7.78
N LYS A 609 -24.54 -3.06 -7.26
CA LYS A 609 -24.99 -4.25 -8.01
C LYS A 609 -26.34 -4.07 -8.70
N GLY A 610 -27.09 -3.04 -8.36
CA GLY A 610 -28.39 -2.72 -9.01
C GLY A 610 -29.54 -3.69 -8.72
N SER A 611 -29.37 -4.66 -7.80
CA SER A 611 -30.36 -5.67 -7.43
C SER A 611 -30.45 -5.83 -5.91
N LYS A 612 -31.62 -6.25 -5.43
CA LYS A 612 -31.76 -6.76 -4.06
C LYS A 612 -31.00 -8.08 -3.97
N LEU A 613 -30.03 -8.15 -3.09
CA LEU A 613 -29.34 -9.40 -2.80
C LEU A 613 -30.18 -10.25 -1.85
N ASN A 614 -30.21 -11.54 -2.14
CA ASN A 614 -30.73 -12.53 -1.18
C ASN A 614 -29.66 -12.67 -0.08
N GLU A 615 -29.98 -12.19 1.12
CA GLU A 615 -29.04 -12.03 2.25
C GLU A 615 -28.98 -13.29 3.14
N ARG A 616 -29.64 -14.38 2.77
CA ARG A 616 -29.59 -15.63 3.54
C ARG A 616 -28.24 -16.29 3.31
N GLU A 617 -27.46 -16.43 4.36
CA GLU A 617 -26.23 -17.21 4.37
C GLU A 617 -26.56 -18.70 4.35
N GLY A 618 -25.87 -19.44 3.48
CA GLY A 618 -26.00 -20.89 3.36
C GLY A 618 -24.66 -21.59 3.60
N GLU A 619 -24.68 -22.91 3.56
CA GLU A 619 -23.48 -23.73 3.71
C GLU A 619 -22.71 -23.80 2.38
N ASN A 620 -21.37 -23.87 2.47
CA ASN A 620 -20.54 -24.19 1.31
C ASN A 620 -20.79 -25.64 0.88
N VAL A 621 -20.82 -25.89 -0.43
CA VAL A 621 -21.01 -27.22 -0.98
C VAL A 621 -19.78 -27.67 -1.76
N LYS A 622 -19.47 -28.97 -1.68
CA LYS A 622 -18.42 -29.60 -2.48
C LYS A 622 -19.07 -30.30 -3.67
N VAL A 623 -18.58 -30.01 -4.87
CA VAL A 623 -19.21 -30.45 -6.12
C VAL A 623 -18.16 -30.89 -7.14
N HIS A 624 -18.55 -31.78 -8.03
CA HIS A 624 -17.86 -32.06 -9.28
C HIS A 624 -18.55 -31.31 -10.43
N TYR A 625 -17.88 -31.10 -11.54
CA TYR A 625 -18.49 -30.42 -12.67
C TYR A 625 -18.64 -31.33 -13.90
N LYS A 626 -19.68 -31.06 -14.69
CA LYS A 626 -19.85 -31.55 -16.06
C LYS A 626 -19.94 -30.36 -17.00
N ILE A 627 -19.39 -30.52 -18.20
CA ILE A 627 -19.45 -29.49 -19.24
C ILE A 627 -20.77 -29.68 -20.00
N VAL A 628 -21.45 -28.54 -20.20
CA VAL A 628 -22.65 -28.47 -21.03
C VAL A 628 -22.49 -27.35 -22.07
N ASP A 629 -23.16 -27.50 -23.19
CA ASP A 629 -23.15 -26.50 -24.25
C ASP A 629 -23.85 -25.20 -23.81
N GLY A 630 -23.35 -24.08 -24.28
CA GLY A 630 -23.90 -22.74 -24.05
C GLY A 630 -22.84 -21.70 -23.79
N ASP A 631 -23.15 -20.43 -24.08
CA ASP A 631 -22.28 -19.28 -23.94
C ASP A 631 -22.66 -18.36 -22.76
N GLU A 632 -23.69 -18.73 -22.01
CA GLU A 632 -24.18 -17.94 -20.89
C GLU A 632 -23.24 -18.04 -19.68
N ASP A 633 -23.01 -16.91 -19.01
CA ASP A 633 -22.19 -16.85 -17.77
C ASP A 633 -23.03 -17.25 -16.55
N VAL A 634 -23.58 -18.46 -16.56
CA VAL A 634 -24.36 -19.03 -15.46
C VAL A 634 -23.88 -20.44 -15.14
N ILE A 635 -23.85 -20.78 -13.86
CA ILE A 635 -23.53 -22.11 -13.34
C ILE A 635 -24.79 -22.72 -12.78
N ASN A 636 -25.16 -23.92 -13.27
CA ASN A 636 -26.35 -24.61 -12.80
C ASN A 636 -25.96 -25.62 -11.73
N PHE A 637 -26.63 -25.55 -10.58
CA PHE A 637 -26.45 -26.43 -9.44
C PHE A 637 -27.66 -27.35 -9.28
N SER A 638 -27.54 -28.40 -8.49
CA SER A 638 -28.71 -29.19 -8.10
C SER A 638 -29.63 -28.37 -7.20
N GLN A 639 -30.90 -28.70 -7.22
CA GLN A 639 -31.90 -28.05 -6.35
C GLN A 639 -31.53 -28.22 -4.86
N LYS A 640 -30.97 -29.36 -4.49
CA LYS A 640 -30.54 -29.67 -3.12
C LYS A 640 -29.29 -28.81 -2.72
N ASP A 641 -28.32 -28.64 -3.61
CA ASP A 641 -27.12 -27.83 -3.33
C ASP A 641 -27.49 -26.37 -3.27
N MET A 642 -28.38 -25.87 -4.13
CA MET A 642 -28.87 -24.50 -4.05
C MET A 642 -29.60 -24.24 -2.74
N HIS A 643 -30.42 -25.23 -2.27
CA HIS A 643 -31.11 -25.11 -0.98
C HIS A 643 -30.13 -25.05 0.19
N LYS A 644 -29.10 -25.90 0.21
CA LYS A 644 -28.00 -25.82 1.22
C LYS A 644 -27.28 -24.47 1.24
N MET A 645 -27.01 -23.93 0.08
CA MET A 645 -26.36 -22.62 -0.06
C MET A 645 -27.31 -21.43 0.16
N ALA A 646 -28.61 -21.71 0.45
CA ALA A 646 -29.67 -20.69 0.50
C ALA A 646 -29.68 -19.79 -0.74
N ALA A 647 -29.38 -20.36 -1.92
CA ALA A 647 -29.23 -19.65 -3.18
C ALA A 647 -30.45 -19.74 -4.07
N GLU A 648 -30.70 -18.66 -4.81
CA GLU A 648 -31.77 -18.57 -5.84
C GLU A 648 -31.12 -18.27 -7.21
N PRO A 649 -31.79 -18.62 -8.32
CA PRO A 649 -31.31 -18.24 -9.64
C PRO A 649 -31.12 -16.72 -9.74
N GLY A 650 -29.97 -16.29 -10.22
CA GLY A 650 -29.57 -14.88 -10.29
C GLY A 650 -28.66 -14.40 -9.15
N ASP A 651 -28.53 -15.18 -8.07
CA ASP A 651 -27.54 -14.92 -7.03
C ASP A 651 -26.13 -15.11 -7.56
N LEU A 652 -25.15 -14.49 -6.90
CA LEU A 652 -23.74 -14.65 -7.25
C LEU A 652 -23.14 -15.89 -6.58
N VAL A 653 -22.33 -16.62 -7.34
CA VAL A 653 -21.59 -17.79 -6.87
C VAL A 653 -20.09 -17.59 -7.08
N TYR A 654 -19.33 -17.96 -6.07
CA TYR A 654 -17.89 -18.16 -6.19
C TYR A 654 -17.59 -19.66 -6.10
N ILE A 655 -16.83 -20.18 -7.06
CA ILE A 655 -16.45 -21.58 -7.08
C ILE A 655 -14.92 -21.69 -7.19
N THR A 656 -14.31 -22.54 -6.38
CA THR A 656 -12.88 -22.67 -6.25
C THR A 656 -12.41 -24.12 -6.12
N ASP A 657 -11.16 -24.38 -6.50
CA ASP A 657 -10.49 -25.65 -6.22
C ASP A 657 -10.31 -25.82 -4.70
N THR A 658 -10.58 -27.00 -4.18
CA THR A 658 -10.49 -27.29 -2.74
C THR A 658 -9.09 -27.14 -2.14
N ARG A 659 -8.05 -26.99 -2.94
CA ARG A 659 -6.67 -26.76 -2.50
C ARG A 659 -6.49 -25.32 -2.02
N LYS A 660 -6.67 -25.09 -0.73
CA LYS A 660 -6.60 -23.75 -0.08
C LYS A 660 -5.27 -23.03 -0.30
N TRP A 661 -4.17 -23.76 -0.47
CA TRP A 661 -2.84 -23.17 -0.73
C TRP A 661 -2.73 -22.45 -2.09
N LEU A 662 -3.66 -22.68 -3.02
CA LEU A 662 -3.74 -21.94 -4.27
C LEU A 662 -4.24 -20.49 -4.08
N GLY A 663 -4.71 -20.13 -2.87
CA GLY A 663 -5.13 -18.76 -2.56
C GLY A 663 -6.25 -18.21 -3.46
N GLY A 664 -7.03 -19.08 -4.12
CA GLY A 664 -8.07 -18.69 -5.06
C GLY A 664 -7.62 -18.62 -6.54
N LEU A 665 -6.37 -18.95 -6.86
CA LEU A 665 -5.85 -18.90 -8.25
C LEU A 665 -6.72 -19.69 -9.24
N LYS A 666 -7.24 -20.84 -8.80
CA LYS A 666 -8.18 -21.68 -9.58
C LYS A 666 -9.59 -21.49 -9.07
N SER A 667 -10.21 -20.42 -9.49
CA SER A 667 -11.58 -20.08 -9.11
C SER A 667 -12.24 -19.19 -10.16
N CYS A 668 -13.56 -19.12 -10.12
CA CYS A 668 -14.30 -18.14 -10.91
C CYS A 668 -15.55 -17.65 -10.18
N HIS A 669 -16.00 -16.46 -10.56
CA HIS A 669 -17.31 -15.92 -10.20
C HIS A 669 -18.27 -16.13 -11.36
N SER A 670 -19.51 -16.42 -11.05
CA SER A 670 -20.60 -16.53 -12.00
C SER A 670 -21.95 -16.27 -11.29
N VAL A 671 -23.04 -16.58 -11.95
CA VAL A 671 -24.40 -16.43 -11.44
C VAL A 671 -25.06 -17.81 -11.34
N PHE A 672 -25.85 -18.04 -10.29
CA PHE A 672 -26.64 -19.24 -10.19
C PHE A 672 -27.68 -19.30 -11.32
N GLY A 673 -27.62 -20.36 -12.11
CA GLY A 673 -28.60 -20.65 -13.14
C GLY A 673 -29.82 -21.43 -12.61
N LYS A 674 -30.68 -21.94 -13.51
CA LYS A 674 -31.82 -22.78 -13.14
C LYS A 674 -31.33 -24.09 -12.53
N PRO A 675 -32.01 -24.60 -11.46
CA PRO A 675 -31.60 -25.85 -10.81
C PRO A 675 -31.82 -27.07 -11.69
N HIS A 676 -31.00 -28.12 -11.47
CA HIS A 676 -31.16 -29.45 -12.07
C HIS A 676 -31.29 -30.56 -11.01
N LYS A 677 -31.33 -31.83 -11.42
CA LYS A 677 -31.67 -32.97 -10.52
C LYS A 677 -30.45 -33.76 -10.03
N GLU A 678 -29.24 -33.58 -10.62
CA GLU A 678 -28.03 -34.34 -10.27
C GLU A 678 -27.33 -33.73 -9.06
N ASP A 679 -27.44 -34.32 -7.87
CA ASP A 679 -26.83 -33.86 -6.64
C ASP A 679 -25.29 -33.92 -6.69
N GLY A 680 -24.61 -32.89 -6.13
CA GLY A 680 -23.14 -32.83 -6.04
C GLY A 680 -22.43 -32.58 -7.37
N ILE A 681 -23.16 -32.31 -8.44
CA ILE A 681 -22.63 -32.01 -9.76
C ILE A 681 -23.07 -30.61 -10.17
N VAL A 682 -22.17 -29.83 -10.77
CA VAL A 682 -22.49 -28.52 -11.36
C VAL A 682 -22.27 -28.55 -12.86
N TYR A 683 -23.13 -27.86 -13.59
CA TYR A 683 -23.01 -27.74 -15.04
C TYR A 683 -22.23 -26.46 -15.38
N PHE A 684 -21.04 -26.64 -15.94
CA PHE A 684 -20.18 -25.58 -16.45
C PHE A 684 -20.33 -25.42 -17.95
N ARG A 685 -20.10 -24.21 -18.44
CA ARG A 685 -19.83 -23.93 -19.85
C ARG A 685 -18.30 -23.81 -20.05
N ASN A 686 -17.84 -23.93 -21.30
CA ASN A 686 -16.42 -23.77 -21.63
C ASN A 686 -15.81 -22.48 -21.13
N LEU A 687 -16.60 -21.41 -21.05
CA LEU A 687 -16.24 -20.12 -20.47
C LEU A 687 -15.73 -20.25 -19.02
N HIS A 688 -16.40 -21.06 -18.18
CA HIS A 688 -16.03 -21.24 -16.77
C HIS A 688 -14.71 -22.01 -16.61
N LEU A 689 -14.43 -22.98 -17.47
CA LEU A 689 -13.15 -23.67 -17.50
C LEU A 689 -12.03 -22.69 -17.85
N GLY A 690 -12.28 -21.85 -18.85
CA GLY A 690 -11.35 -20.80 -19.23
C GLY A 690 -11.07 -19.81 -18.10
N LYS A 691 -12.08 -19.33 -17.40
CA LYS A 691 -11.97 -18.36 -16.29
C LYS A 691 -11.30 -19.00 -15.06
N GLY A 692 -11.72 -20.18 -14.64
CA GLY A 692 -11.32 -20.82 -13.39
C GLY A 692 -10.04 -21.66 -13.49
N LEU A 693 -9.59 -22.00 -14.70
CA LEU A 693 -8.45 -22.91 -14.92
C LEU A 693 -8.57 -24.23 -14.16
N PHE A 694 -9.80 -24.74 -14.08
CA PHE A 694 -10.13 -25.98 -13.39
C PHE A 694 -9.52 -27.20 -14.11
N VAL A 695 -9.19 -28.21 -13.33
CA VAL A 695 -8.67 -29.48 -13.83
C VAL A 695 -9.78 -30.51 -13.76
N GLU A 696 -9.95 -31.28 -14.81
CA GLU A 696 -10.98 -32.32 -14.89
C GLU A 696 -10.86 -33.33 -13.75
N GLY A 697 -11.99 -33.81 -13.24
CA GLY A 697 -12.08 -34.77 -12.14
C GLY A 697 -11.79 -34.19 -10.74
N ARG A 698 -11.47 -32.91 -10.62
CA ARG A 698 -11.22 -32.29 -9.31
C ARG A 698 -12.51 -31.90 -8.60
N LEU A 699 -12.44 -32.05 -7.27
CA LEU A 699 -13.48 -31.57 -6.37
C LEU A 699 -13.37 -30.06 -6.22
N LEU A 700 -14.47 -29.35 -6.39
CA LEU A 700 -14.58 -27.91 -6.24
C LEU A 700 -15.40 -27.57 -4.99
N GLU A 701 -15.16 -26.42 -4.41
CA GLU A 701 -15.97 -25.86 -3.34
C GLU A 701 -16.70 -24.64 -3.89
N ALA A 702 -18.02 -24.62 -3.70
CA ALA A 702 -18.87 -23.51 -4.11
C ALA A 702 -19.47 -22.82 -2.90
N GLU A 703 -19.50 -21.50 -2.94
CA GLU A 703 -20.13 -20.65 -1.94
C GLU A 703 -21.01 -19.59 -2.62
N LYS A 704 -22.11 -19.26 -1.99
CA LYS A 704 -22.92 -18.11 -2.39
C LYS A 704 -22.19 -16.84 -1.98
N GLU A 705 -22.04 -15.91 -2.91
CA GLU A 705 -21.43 -14.60 -2.62
C GLU A 705 -22.48 -13.67 -2.04
N MET A 706 -22.21 -13.11 -0.86
CA MET A 706 -23.09 -12.15 -0.20
C MET A 706 -22.70 -10.69 -0.44
#